data_59d8ad9732b9ff41b653d59836b2b73b
#
_entry.id   59d8ad9732b9ff41b653d59836b2b73b
#
_cell.length_a   1.000
_cell.length_b   1.000
_cell.length_c   1.000
_cell.angle_alpha   90.00
_cell.angle_beta   90.00
_cell.angle_gamma   90.00
#
_symmetry.space_group_name_H-M   'P 1'
#
loop_
_entity.id
_entity.type
_entity.pdbx_description
1 polymer ?
#
loop_
_entity_poly.entity_id
_entity_poly.type
_entity_poly.pdbx_seq_one_letter_code
_entity_poly.pdbx_strand_id
1 'polypeptide(L)'
;MATLVLTAVGTAFGGPLGGAIGALAGRQVDYAIIGNGSARGPRLQDLSVQTSSYGAPIPLQFGQMRAAGTVVWATDLIEHNQHTGGKAKPTVTTYAYTVSFAVLLASRPIVSIGRIWADGNLLRGAAGDLKVAGQMRFYRGYADQPIDPLLAQAEGPTHSPAYRNGAYVVFEDLALASFGNRIPSLTFEILADTQPLTVGTIASELVPGALISDLDAALAGFSLDRGSVGDCLDTLSQTYPIACAISGEDLLIGSAEIQAGSAAVLPEPAAGGPKSDAVQATGWSRQRNTLPLTGQCGIRYYDVNRDYQPGLQQGLGRGALGKLTVIELPAALAAPEARLLAESAGRRLSRPSDSIRYRISEIDPAIRPGAIVRLPVAEGLWRIDQWEWQADGVLLEMSALPRVVRHAAAADPGRSNAPADLLQTSTILDVLELPWDGTGTGDLAMIFAAASGASAGWSGAALFVQQAGGALHPLGTTGRRRAVVGMAINALAPGSPHFLDRANHLDITLAGEGLNIEAADFYRLGQGVNRALVGQELIQFGSIAWIASNRVILKDLLRGRGGSEWAIAEHAPGEAFVLVDDALVQLDPTAIDDAPSALIVATGMGDDIAVTAAIAARGSTRRPFTPVHGKAARLADGSVVLSWVRRARGAYAWRDSVETPLNEQSESYEVVVADSASRTMRWVVGATSLTIDPATAANLHGGNTRAVFKVAQLGNSAASFALSITMPD
;
A
#
# COMPACT_ATOMS: atom_id res chain seq x y z
N MET A 1 13.45 -32.93 3.18
CA MET A 1 13.43 -33.75 1.92
C MET A 1 12.00 -34.05 1.49
N ALA A 2 11.10 -34.49 2.37
CA ALA A 2 9.70 -34.75 2.03
C ALA A 2 8.97 -33.46 1.57
N THR A 3 9.29 -32.31 2.13
CA THR A 3 8.75 -31.01 1.71
C THR A 3 9.02 -30.74 0.23
N LEU A 4 10.23 -30.96 -0.26
CA LEU A 4 10.57 -30.70 -1.68
C LEU A 4 9.86 -31.67 -2.63
N VAL A 5 9.78 -32.95 -2.27
CA VAL A 5 9.11 -33.96 -3.09
C VAL A 5 7.61 -33.71 -3.15
N LEU A 6 6.96 -33.50 -2.01
CA LEU A 6 5.52 -33.26 -1.96
C LEU A 6 5.10 -31.92 -2.55
N THR A 7 5.96 -30.89 -2.47
CA THR A 7 5.73 -29.63 -3.19
C THR A 7 5.76 -29.85 -4.70
N ALA A 8 6.77 -30.56 -5.22
CA ALA A 8 6.89 -30.84 -6.65
C ALA A 8 5.71 -31.68 -7.18
N VAL A 9 5.33 -32.72 -6.46
CA VAL A 9 4.18 -33.58 -6.81
C VAL A 9 2.86 -32.78 -6.71
N GLY A 10 2.68 -32.01 -5.65
CA GLY A 10 1.50 -31.16 -5.48
C GLY A 10 1.36 -30.11 -6.59
N THR A 11 2.48 -29.51 -7.01
CA THR A 11 2.49 -28.53 -8.12
C THR A 11 2.17 -29.19 -9.46
N ALA A 12 2.64 -30.41 -9.69
CA ALA A 12 2.39 -31.14 -10.94
C ALA A 12 0.94 -31.54 -11.12
N PHE A 13 0.22 -31.88 -10.03
CA PHE A 13 -1.17 -32.33 -10.09
C PHE A 13 -2.23 -31.28 -9.71
N GLY A 14 -1.88 -30.26 -8.95
CA GLY A 14 -2.82 -29.26 -8.42
C GLY A 14 -2.37 -27.81 -8.62
N GLY A 15 -1.38 -27.55 -9.48
CA GLY A 15 -0.88 -26.20 -9.75
C GLY A 15 -0.29 -25.51 -8.50
N PRO A 16 -0.26 -24.15 -8.46
CA PRO A 16 0.35 -23.41 -7.33
C PRO A 16 -0.30 -23.73 -5.97
N LEU A 17 -1.61 -24.00 -5.96
CA LEU A 17 -2.36 -24.35 -4.76
C LEU A 17 -2.00 -25.75 -4.26
N GLY A 18 -1.88 -26.71 -5.16
CA GLY A 18 -1.43 -28.07 -4.85
C GLY A 18 0.03 -28.09 -4.36
N GLY A 19 0.88 -27.24 -4.91
CA GLY A 19 2.25 -27.03 -4.43
C GLY A 19 2.31 -26.50 -2.99
N ALA A 20 1.46 -25.52 -2.64
CA ALA A 20 1.37 -24.99 -1.29
C ALA A 20 0.89 -26.04 -0.27
N ILE A 21 -0.13 -26.83 -0.62
CA ILE A 21 -0.64 -27.95 0.21
C ILE A 21 0.43 -29.03 0.35
N GLY A 22 1.09 -29.39 -0.75
CA GLY A 22 2.20 -30.34 -0.75
C GLY A 22 3.39 -29.91 0.11
N ALA A 23 3.69 -28.62 0.12
CA ALA A 23 4.73 -28.04 1.00
C ALA A 23 4.35 -28.13 2.48
N LEU A 24 3.08 -27.87 2.83
CA LEU A 24 2.59 -27.98 4.20
C LEU A 24 2.58 -29.44 4.69
N ALA A 25 2.11 -30.38 3.87
CA ALA A 25 2.13 -31.80 4.19
C ALA A 25 3.57 -32.31 4.31
N GLY A 26 4.46 -31.90 3.40
CA GLY A 26 5.87 -32.28 3.44
C GLY A 26 6.60 -31.76 4.67
N ARG A 27 6.29 -30.56 5.14
CA ARG A 27 6.82 -30.06 6.42
C ARG A 27 6.42 -30.91 7.60
N GLN A 28 5.17 -31.36 7.67
CA GLN A 28 4.71 -32.23 8.75
C GLN A 28 5.46 -33.59 8.75
N VAL A 29 5.71 -34.15 7.57
CA VAL A 29 6.48 -35.40 7.41
C VAL A 29 7.96 -35.19 7.77
N ASP A 30 8.55 -34.08 7.34
CA ASP A 30 9.94 -33.75 7.70
C ASP A 30 10.07 -33.53 9.21
N TYR A 31 9.09 -32.92 9.87
CA TYR A 31 9.05 -32.79 11.34
C TYR A 31 8.93 -34.15 12.06
N ALA A 32 8.14 -35.06 11.52
CA ALA A 32 7.98 -36.39 12.12
C ALA A 32 9.25 -37.27 12.01
N ILE A 33 10.06 -37.04 10.96
CA ILE A 33 11.27 -37.84 10.67
C ILE A 33 12.51 -37.21 11.33
N ILE A 34 12.64 -35.87 11.39
CA ILE A 34 13.88 -35.19 11.80
C ILE A 34 13.88 -34.81 13.29
N GLY A 35 12.72 -34.87 13.95
CA GLY A 35 12.58 -34.53 15.38
C GLY A 35 12.52 -33.02 15.66
N ASN A 36 12.35 -32.63 16.91
CA ASN A 36 12.23 -31.26 17.40
C ASN A 36 13.54 -30.44 17.30
N GLY A 37 14.06 -30.24 16.09
CA GLY A 37 15.18 -29.32 15.87
C GLY A 37 14.71 -27.86 15.93
N SER A 38 15.46 -26.99 16.60
CA SER A 38 15.25 -25.54 16.51
C SER A 38 15.58 -25.08 15.09
N ALA A 39 14.57 -24.58 14.34
CA ALA A 39 14.81 -23.95 13.04
C ALA A 39 15.24 -22.50 13.28
N ARG A 40 16.39 -22.11 12.73
CA ARG A 40 16.86 -20.73 12.68
C ARG A 40 16.54 -20.16 11.31
N GLY A 41 15.89 -18.99 11.26
CA GLY A 41 15.69 -18.23 10.05
C GLY A 41 17.04 -17.79 9.42
N PRO A 42 17.02 -17.33 8.16
CA PRO A 42 18.23 -16.81 7.52
C PRO A 42 18.77 -15.62 8.31
N ARG A 43 20.07 -15.68 8.61
CA ARG A 43 20.81 -14.61 9.29
C ARG A 43 21.63 -13.86 8.25
N LEU A 44 21.63 -12.54 8.32
CA LEU A 44 22.45 -11.71 7.44
C LEU A 44 23.93 -11.92 7.79
N GLN A 45 24.75 -12.25 6.80
CA GLN A 45 26.19 -12.46 6.99
C GLN A 45 26.99 -11.19 6.69
N ASP A 46 26.52 -10.35 5.75
CA ASP A 46 27.15 -9.11 5.34
C ASP A 46 26.14 -7.98 5.13
N LEU A 47 26.54 -6.75 5.45
CA LEU A 47 25.77 -5.54 5.23
C LEU A 47 25.79 -5.18 3.73
N SER A 48 24.72 -5.50 3.01
CA SER A 48 24.54 -5.00 1.63
C SER A 48 23.91 -3.61 1.68
N VAL A 49 24.74 -2.58 1.66
CA VAL A 49 24.31 -1.16 1.64
C VAL A 49 24.43 -0.63 0.22
N GLN A 50 23.52 0.26 -0.17
CA GLN A 50 23.74 1.13 -1.33
C GLN A 50 24.94 2.01 -1.00
N THR A 51 26.15 1.61 -1.40
CA THR A 51 27.37 2.36 -1.13
C THR A 51 27.41 3.59 -2.03
N SER A 52 27.49 4.75 -1.44
CA SER A 52 27.99 5.91 -2.13
C SER A 52 29.48 5.69 -2.41
N SER A 53 29.88 5.79 -3.65
CA SER A 53 31.32 5.79 -3.99
C SER A 53 31.96 7.04 -3.43
N TYR A 54 33.08 6.89 -2.70
CA TYR A 54 33.86 8.03 -2.24
C TYR A 54 34.24 8.93 -3.43
N GLY A 55 33.99 10.25 -3.30
CA GLY A 55 34.20 11.20 -4.38
C GLY A 55 33.02 11.37 -5.36
N ALA A 56 31.91 10.66 -5.16
CA ALA A 56 30.69 10.94 -5.92
C ALA A 56 30.15 12.35 -5.58
N PRO A 57 29.81 13.19 -6.56
CA PRO A 57 29.28 14.50 -6.30
C PRO A 57 27.89 14.43 -5.66
N ILE A 58 27.60 15.34 -4.75
CA ILE A 58 26.26 15.53 -4.19
C ILE A 58 25.50 16.46 -5.12
N PRO A 59 24.27 16.09 -5.56
CA PRO A 59 23.55 16.88 -6.55
C PRO A 59 23.09 18.23 -6.02
N LEU A 60 23.03 19.23 -6.93
CA LEU A 60 22.29 20.47 -6.74
C LEU A 60 20.86 20.24 -7.18
N GLN A 61 19.91 20.52 -6.30
CA GLN A 61 18.48 20.36 -6.55
C GLN A 61 17.79 21.70 -6.67
N PHE A 62 16.95 21.88 -7.70
CA PHE A 62 16.19 23.09 -7.96
C PHE A 62 14.71 22.77 -8.11
N GLY A 63 13.81 23.64 -7.62
CA GLY A 63 12.37 23.47 -7.72
C GLY A 63 11.86 22.25 -6.99
N GLN A 64 10.95 21.51 -7.63
CA GLN A 64 10.36 20.31 -7.07
C GLN A 64 10.63 19.11 -7.96
N MET A 65 11.25 18.08 -7.38
CA MET A 65 11.49 16.83 -8.11
C MET A 65 11.72 15.63 -7.19
N ARG A 66 11.79 14.47 -7.77
CA ARG A 66 12.18 13.22 -7.08
C ARG A 66 13.63 12.91 -7.40
N ALA A 67 14.48 12.87 -6.38
CA ALA A 67 15.89 12.58 -6.51
C ALA A 67 16.34 11.47 -5.57
N ALA A 68 17.38 10.75 -5.96
CA ALA A 68 18.05 9.80 -5.09
C ALA A 68 18.87 10.54 -4.02
N GLY A 69 18.96 9.93 -2.83
CA GLY A 69 19.86 10.42 -1.80
C GLY A 69 21.16 9.62 -1.74
N THR A 70 22.19 10.21 -1.14
CA THR A 70 23.50 9.58 -0.91
C THR A 70 23.64 9.23 0.56
N VAL A 71 23.82 7.94 0.90
CA VAL A 71 24.08 7.53 2.29
C VAL A 71 25.47 8.03 2.68
N VAL A 72 25.54 8.86 3.73
CA VAL A 72 26.78 9.48 4.21
C VAL A 72 27.24 8.95 5.57
N TRP A 73 26.34 8.28 6.29
CA TRP A 73 26.62 7.65 7.58
C TRP A 73 25.61 6.52 7.84
N ALA A 74 26.03 5.46 8.51
CA ALA A 74 25.14 4.38 8.95
C ALA A 74 25.75 3.66 10.16
N THR A 75 24.88 3.15 11.07
CA THR A 75 25.27 2.24 12.15
C THR A 75 25.37 0.81 11.65
N ASP A 76 25.91 -0.06 12.49
CA ASP A 76 25.74 -1.50 12.34
C ASP A 76 24.23 -1.88 12.44
N LEU A 77 23.89 -3.03 11.87
CA LEU A 77 22.55 -3.58 11.99
C LEU A 77 22.30 -4.05 13.42
N ILE A 78 21.17 -3.64 13.99
CA ILE A 78 20.72 -4.15 15.29
C ILE A 78 19.81 -5.36 15.02
N GLU A 79 20.20 -6.52 15.52
CA GLU A 79 19.46 -7.77 15.40
C GLU A 79 18.43 -7.87 16.54
N HIS A 80 17.17 -8.08 16.17
CA HIS A 80 16.07 -8.36 17.07
C HIS A 80 15.64 -9.81 16.91
N ASN A 81 15.83 -10.62 17.95
CA ASN A 81 15.45 -12.02 17.95
C ASN A 81 14.01 -12.20 18.43
N GLN A 82 13.14 -12.73 17.57
CA GLN A 82 11.80 -13.15 17.96
C GLN A 82 11.75 -14.69 18.02
N HIS A 83 11.51 -15.21 19.21
CA HIS A 83 11.35 -16.65 19.45
C HIS A 83 9.86 -16.98 19.42
N THR A 84 9.45 -17.82 18.46
CA THR A 84 8.07 -18.32 18.35
C THR A 84 8.10 -19.82 18.55
N GLY A 85 7.47 -20.34 19.64
CA GLY A 85 7.40 -21.76 19.95
C GLY A 85 7.36 -22.02 21.45
N GLY A 86 6.91 -23.18 21.89
CA GLY A 86 6.77 -23.58 23.28
C GLY A 86 7.09 -25.06 23.51
N LYS A 87 6.96 -25.56 24.76
CA LYS A 87 7.40 -26.89 25.23
C LYS A 87 6.98 -28.12 24.41
N ALA A 88 6.07 -27.97 23.43
CA ALA A 88 5.61 -29.05 22.54
C ALA A 88 5.63 -28.69 21.05
N LYS A 89 6.18 -27.53 20.65
CA LYS A 89 6.32 -27.10 19.26
C LYS A 89 7.77 -26.72 18.98
N PRO A 90 8.30 -26.99 17.75
CA PRO A 90 9.63 -26.54 17.37
C PRO A 90 9.74 -25.02 17.51
N THR A 91 10.77 -24.58 18.21
CA THR A 91 11.06 -23.16 18.38
C THR A 91 11.57 -22.60 17.05
N VAL A 92 10.85 -21.67 16.45
CA VAL A 92 11.30 -20.91 15.28
C VAL A 92 11.82 -19.57 15.78
N THR A 93 13.10 -19.31 15.54
CA THR A 93 13.70 -18.01 15.78
C THR A 93 13.68 -17.24 14.47
N THR A 94 12.93 -16.12 14.42
CA THR A 94 12.97 -15.17 13.32
C THR A 94 13.84 -13.98 13.71
N TYR A 95 14.65 -13.51 12.76
CA TYR A 95 15.53 -12.37 12.94
C TYR A 95 14.96 -11.18 12.19
N ALA A 96 14.72 -10.08 12.89
CA ALA A 96 14.38 -8.78 12.32
C ALA A 96 15.56 -7.84 12.57
N TYR A 97 15.80 -6.91 11.65
CA TYR A 97 16.91 -5.96 11.76
C TYR A 97 16.40 -4.54 11.68
N THR A 98 16.99 -3.67 12.47
CA THR A 98 16.85 -2.21 12.35
C THR A 98 18.20 -1.59 12.07
N VAL A 99 18.20 -0.40 11.49
CA VAL A 99 19.41 0.37 11.21
C VAL A 99 19.14 1.86 11.33
N SER A 100 20.12 2.60 11.80
CA SER A 100 20.10 4.05 11.79
C SER A 100 21.11 4.57 10.74
N PHE A 101 20.71 5.54 9.92
CA PHE A 101 21.58 6.05 8.85
C PHE A 101 21.19 7.46 8.43
N ALA A 102 22.16 8.18 7.86
CA ALA A 102 21.99 9.52 7.33
C ALA A 102 22.11 9.53 5.81
N VAL A 103 21.22 10.28 5.14
CA VAL A 103 21.16 10.40 3.68
C VAL A 103 21.23 11.87 3.30
N LEU A 104 22.25 12.25 2.55
CA LEU A 104 22.41 13.59 2.02
C LEU A 104 21.63 13.73 0.70
N LEU A 105 20.82 14.79 0.57
CA LEU A 105 19.85 14.99 -0.51
C LEU A 105 20.28 16.03 -1.52
N ALA A 106 20.95 17.10 -1.05
CA ALA A 106 21.37 18.20 -1.89
C ALA A 106 22.60 18.90 -1.30
N SER A 107 23.45 19.48 -2.16
CA SER A 107 24.60 20.30 -1.78
C SER A 107 24.24 21.78 -1.62
N ARG A 108 22.97 22.08 -1.37
CA ARG A 108 22.42 23.40 -1.04
C ARG A 108 21.26 23.26 -0.06
N PRO A 109 20.84 24.33 0.62
CA PRO A 109 19.62 24.32 1.42
C PRO A 109 18.38 24.02 0.57
N ILE A 110 17.42 23.26 1.16
CA ILE A 110 16.12 22.99 0.55
C ILE A 110 14.99 23.33 1.54
N VAL A 111 13.80 23.59 1.00
CA VAL A 111 12.66 24.04 1.81
C VAL A 111 12.05 22.89 2.61
N SER A 112 11.76 21.77 1.93
CA SER A 112 11.10 20.61 2.56
C SER A 112 11.29 19.34 1.74
N ILE A 113 10.92 18.22 2.36
CA ILE A 113 10.76 16.91 1.70
C ILE A 113 9.31 16.47 1.79
N GLY A 114 8.81 15.87 0.73
CA GLY A 114 7.48 15.26 0.65
C GLY A 114 7.53 13.76 0.88
N ARG A 115 7.03 13.01 -0.11
CA ARG A 115 7.00 11.54 -0.10
C ARG A 115 8.42 10.96 -0.24
N ILE A 116 8.61 9.76 0.32
CA ILE A 116 9.86 9.00 0.19
C ILE A 116 9.52 7.61 -0.31
N TRP A 117 10.28 7.09 -1.24
CA TRP A 117 10.15 5.74 -1.76
C TRP A 117 11.41 4.92 -1.43
N ALA A 118 11.17 3.66 -1.08
CA ALA A 118 12.20 2.67 -0.82
C ALA A 118 12.01 1.51 -1.80
N ASP A 119 13.00 1.24 -2.64
CA ASP A 119 12.92 0.26 -3.75
C ASP A 119 11.66 0.44 -4.62
N GLY A 120 11.25 1.68 -4.84
CA GLY A 120 10.05 2.05 -5.61
C GLY A 120 8.72 2.01 -4.84
N ASN A 121 8.69 1.46 -3.63
CA ASN A 121 7.52 1.43 -2.75
C ASN A 121 7.49 2.65 -1.83
N LEU A 122 6.29 3.12 -1.47
CA LEU A 122 6.15 4.27 -0.59
C LEU A 122 6.64 3.94 0.83
N LEU A 123 7.65 4.69 1.30
CA LEU A 123 8.20 4.59 2.66
C LEU A 123 7.61 5.68 3.58
N ARG A 124 7.41 6.88 3.05
CA ARG A 124 6.81 8.01 3.76
C ARG A 124 5.73 8.64 2.90
N GLY A 125 4.53 8.78 3.47
CA GLY A 125 3.38 9.36 2.80
C GLY A 125 3.43 10.90 2.70
N ALA A 126 2.50 11.48 1.96
CA ALA A 126 2.37 12.94 1.83
C ALA A 126 2.04 13.63 3.16
N ALA A 127 1.36 12.95 4.07
CA ALA A 127 1.08 13.43 5.43
C ALA A 127 2.30 13.39 6.38
N GLY A 128 3.42 12.81 5.94
CA GLY A 128 4.64 12.70 6.73
C GLY A 128 4.78 11.42 7.53
N ASP A 129 3.82 10.51 7.42
CA ASP A 129 3.77 9.22 8.10
C ASP A 129 4.74 8.20 7.48
N LEU A 130 5.53 7.52 8.31
CA LEU A 130 6.34 6.39 7.88
C LEU A 130 5.47 5.12 7.76
N LYS A 131 5.66 4.35 6.71
CA LYS A 131 4.94 3.09 6.46
C LYS A 131 5.60 1.87 7.10
N VAL A 132 6.73 2.06 7.75
CA VAL A 132 7.45 1.07 8.55
C VAL A 132 7.89 1.70 9.86
N ALA A 133 8.13 0.87 10.89
CA ALA A 133 8.61 1.37 12.17
C ALA A 133 9.98 2.06 12.03
N GLY A 134 10.17 3.15 12.76
CA GLY A 134 11.37 3.98 12.77
C GLY A 134 11.02 5.44 13.02
N GLN A 135 12.06 6.25 13.23
CA GLN A 135 11.94 7.70 13.37
C GLN A 135 12.73 8.39 12.26
N MET A 136 12.35 9.62 11.94
CA MET A 136 13.00 10.40 10.89
C MET A 136 13.14 11.85 11.32
N ARG A 137 14.35 12.41 11.10
CA ARG A 137 14.65 13.83 11.27
C ARG A 137 15.15 14.40 9.95
N PHE A 138 14.70 15.61 9.62
CA PHE A 138 15.10 16.31 8.41
C PHE A 138 15.83 17.60 8.75
N TYR A 139 16.98 17.80 8.09
CA TYR A 139 17.86 18.95 8.20
C TYR A 139 17.94 19.67 6.86
N ARG A 140 17.61 20.97 6.86
CA ARG A 140 17.40 21.74 5.63
C ARG A 140 18.67 22.19 4.93
N GLY A 141 19.83 22.14 5.60
CA GLY A 141 21.11 22.58 5.04
C GLY A 141 21.49 24.02 5.34
N TYR A 142 20.84 24.70 6.29
CA TYR A 142 21.22 26.07 6.63
C TYR A 142 22.59 26.13 7.29
N ALA A 143 23.24 27.35 7.20
CA ALA A 143 24.57 27.56 7.70
C ALA A 143 24.72 27.43 9.24
N ASP A 144 23.62 27.57 9.98
CA ASP A 144 23.54 27.43 11.44
C ASP A 144 23.06 26.06 11.88
N GLN A 145 22.92 25.11 10.94
CA GLN A 145 22.39 23.76 11.18
C GLN A 145 23.17 23.04 12.30
N PRO A 146 22.48 22.50 13.34
CA PRO A 146 23.10 21.74 14.40
C PRO A 146 23.53 20.34 13.94
N ILE A 147 24.42 19.72 14.70
CA ILE A 147 24.76 18.32 14.55
C ILE A 147 23.56 17.47 15.01
N ASP A 148 23.23 16.40 14.29
CA ASP A 148 22.19 15.45 14.73
C ASP A 148 22.64 14.78 16.04
N PRO A 149 21.73 14.66 17.05
CA PRO A 149 22.07 14.06 18.35
C PRO A 149 22.54 12.61 18.24
N LEU A 150 22.01 11.83 17.30
CA LEU A 150 22.39 10.42 17.12
C LEU A 150 23.81 10.32 16.54
N LEU A 151 24.16 11.16 15.56
CA LEU A 151 25.51 11.23 15.01
C LEU A 151 26.50 11.67 16.11
N ALA A 152 26.13 12.68 16.88
CA ALA A 152 26.97 13.16 17.98
C ALA A 152 27.18 12.10 19.08
N GLN A 153 26.18 11.26 19.32
CA GLN A 153 26.29 10.16 20.28
C GLN A 153 27.17 9.02 19.74
N ALA A 154 27.05 8.70 18.45
CA ALA A 154 27.77 7.59 17.83
C ALA A 154 29.26 7.90 17.59
N GLU A 155 29.58 9.07 17.05
CA GLU A 155 30.92 9.42 16.59
C GLU A 155 31.64 10.40 17.56
N GLY A 156 30.90 10.96 18.50
CA GLY A 156 31.36 12.06 19.35
C GLY A 156 31.18 13.44 18.72
N PRO A 157 30.88 14.47 19.52
CA PRO A 157 30.50 15.80 19.01
C PRO A 157 31.61 16.53 18.24
N THR A 158 32.87 16.15 18.46
CA THR A 158 34.02 16.74 17.75
C THR A 158 34.31 16.10 16.39
N HIS A 159 33.77 14.92 16.13
CA HIS A 159 33.98 14.17 14.88
C HIS A 159 32.74 14.12 14.00
N SER A 160 31.59 14.56 14.52
CA SER A 160 30.33 14.52 13.79
C SER A 160 30.11 15.76 12.96
N PRO A 161 29.94 15.66 11.63
CA PRO A 161 29.65 16.79 10.78
C PRO A 161 28.19 17.24 10.95
N ALA A 162 27.95 18.54 10.92
CA ALA A 162 26.59 19.10 10.87
C ALA A 162 26.05 19.17 9.43
N TYR A 163 26.85 18.82 8.43
CA TYR A 163 26.52 18.91 7.00
C TYR A 163 25.92 20.28 6.60
N ARG A 164 26.51 21.39 7.11
CA ARG A 164 26.08 22.76 6.77
C ARG A 164 26.19 22.98 5.27
N ASN A 165 25.27 23.74 4.71
CA ASN A 165 25.04 23.90 3.28
C ASN A 165 24.65 22.60 2.53
N GLY A 166 24.36 21.50 3.26
CA GLY A 166 23.87 20.28 2.71
C GLY A 166 22.57 19.85 3.41
N ALA A 167 21.52 19.60 2.65
CA ALA A 167 20.27 19.09 3.20
C ALA A 167 20.33 17.58 3.35
N TYR A 168 19.96 17.05 4.53
CA TYR A 168 20.01 15.61 4.80
C TYR A 168 18.88 15.14 5.71
N VAL A 169 18.69 13.83 5.71
CA VAL A 169 17.71 13.11 6.56
C VAL A 169 18.45 12.08 7.39
N VAL A 170 18.06 11.96 8.65
CA VAL A 170 18.48 10.86 9.53
C VAL A 170 17.29 9.96 9.78
N PHE A 171 17.46 8.69 9.49
CA PHE A 171 16.55 7.62 9.92
C PHE A 171 17.15 6.99 11.18
N GLU A 172 16.31 6.80 12.21
CA GLU A 172 16.68 6.17 13.46
C GLU A 172 15.84 4.90 13.64
N ASP A 173 16.50 3.77 13.86
CA ASP A 173 15.93 2.45 14.10
C ASP A 173 14.91 2.02 13.01
N LEU A 174 15.21 2.32 11.74
CA LEU A 174 14.32 1.94 10.64
C LEU A 174 14.26 0.42 10.50
N ALA A 175 13.04 -0.14 10.55
CA ALA A 175 12.80 -1.58 10.39
C ALA A 175 13.06 -2.04 8.95
N LEU A 176 13.91 -3.06 8.78
CA LEU A 176 14.37 -3.54 7.49
C LEU A 176 13.67 -4.80 6.96
N ALA A 177 12.79 -5.41 7.74
CA ALA A 177 12.13 -6.67 7.38
C ALA A 177 11.43 -6.62 6.00
N SER A 178 10.79 -5.49 5.68
CA SER A 178 10.11 -5.26 4.38
C SER A 178 11.06 -5.07 3.21
N PHE A 179 12.38 -4.89 3.46
CA PHE A 179 13.41 -4.58 2.47
C PHE A 179 14.47 -5.69 2.35
N GLY A 180 14.14 -6.91 2.81
CA GLY A 180 15.08 -8.03 2.79
C GLY A 180 16.27 -7.83 3.73
N ASN A 181 16.07 -7.14 4.84
CA ASN A 181 17.08 -6.83 5.87
C ASN A 181 18.31 -6.09 5.32
N ARG A 182 18.10 -5.16 4.39
CA ARG A 182 19.13 -4.26 3.85
C ARG A 182 18.61 -2.83 3.81
N ILE A 183 19.51 -1.85 3.76
CA ILE A 183 19.13 -0.47 3.46
C ILE A 183 18.59 -0.42 2.02
N PRO A 184 17.33 0.01 1.82
CA PRO A 184 16.74 0.08 0.48
C PRO A 184 17.30 1.26 -0.32
N SER A 185 17.13 1.20 -1.64
CA SER A 185 17.40 2.36 -2.51
C SER A 185 16.33 3.43 -2.28
N LEU A 186 16.75 4.58 -1.76
CA LEU A 186 15.86 5.66 -1.37
C LEU A 186 15.79 6.76 -2.45
N THR A 187 14.57 7.21 -2.73
CA THR A 187 14.32 8.42 -3.51
C THR A 187 13.35 9.33 -2.76
N PHE A 188 13.59 10.63 -2.85
CA PHE A 188 12.92 11.66 -2.06
C PHE A 188 12.22 12.66 -2.98
N GLU A 189 10.98 13.00 -2.68
CA GLU A 189 10.32 14.15 -3.25
C GLU A 189 10.85 15.39 -2.54
N ILE A 190 11.63 16.21 -3.26
CA ILE A 190 12.33 17.37 -2.75
C ILE A 190 11.63 18.63 -3.25
N LEU A 191 11.32 19.55 -2.36
CA LEU A 191 10.98 20.93 -2.66
C LEU A 191 12.19 21.80 -2.31
N ALA A 192 12.98 22.13 -3.31
CA ALA A 192 14.19 22.94 -3.10
C ALA A 192 13.87 24.44 -3.02
N ASP A 193 12.94 24.92 -3.85
CA ASP A 193 12.59 26.33 -3.96
C ASP A 193 11.07 26.53 -3.88
N THR A 194 10.63 27.66 -3.30
CA THR A 194 9.21 28.06 -3.24
C THR A 194 8.81 28.96 -4.40
N GLN A 195 9.80 29.63 -5.03
CA GLN A 195 9.57 30.48 -6.19
C GLN A 195 9.50 29.66 -7.48
N PRO A 196 8.75 30.10 -8.49
CA PRO A 196 8.71 29.44 -9.78
C PRO A 196 10.14 29.33 -10.36
N LEU A 197 10.49 28.10 -10.75
CA LEU A 197 11.78 27.81 -11.34
C LEU A 197 11.75 28.10 -12.84
N THR A 198 12.75 28.88 -13.33
CA THR A 198 12.97 29.10 -14.75
C THR A 198 14.42 28.76 -15.12
N VAL A 199 14.67 28.58 -16.42
CA VAL A 199 16.05 28.40 -16.92
C VAL A 199 16.93 29.59 -16.49
N GLY A 200 16.38 30.79 -16.47
CA GLY A 200 17.08 32.01 -16.05
C GLY A 200 17.44 31.99 -14.57
N THR A 201 16.56 31.51 -13.69
CA THR A 201 16.87 31.40 -12.25
C THR A 201 17.96 30.38 -11.98
N ILE A 202 17.97 29.24 -12.71
CA ILE A 202 19.08 28.26 -12.64
C ILE A 202 20.39 28.90 -13.09
N ALA A 203 20.40 29.60 -14.25
CA ALA A 203 21.59 30.25 -14.76
C ALA A 203 22.14 31.32 -13.82
N SER A 204 21.25 32.11 -13.20
CA SER A 204 21.62 33.15 -12.23
C SER A 204 22.25 32.57 -10.96
N GLU A 205 21.78 31.42 -10.49
CA GLU A 205 22.36 30.78 -9.29
C GLU A 205 23.71 30.09 -9.60
N LEU A 206 23.82 29.49 -10.81
CA LEU A 206 25.06 28.84 -11.24
C LEU A 206 26.18 29.83 -11.58
N VAL A 207 25.81 31.01 -12.07
CA VAL A 207 26.76 32.07 -12.44
C VAL A 207 26.37 33.38 -11.77
N PRO A 208 26.71 33.57 -10.48
CA PRO A 208 26.37 34.78 -9.76
C PRO A 208 27.06 36.00 -10.42
N GLY A 209 26.28 37.04 -10.66
CA GLY A 209 26.75 38.26 -11.32
C GLY A 209 26.61 38.28 -12.84
N ALA A 210 26.21 37.22 -13.48
CA ALA A 210 25.83 37.24 -14.91
C ALA A 210 24.50 38.00 -15.12
N LEU A 211 24.43 38.75 -16.22
CA LEU A 211 23.19 39.39 -16.65
C LEU A 211 22.35 38.39 -17.44
N ILE A 212 21.21 38.04 -16.89
CA ILE A 212 20.28 37.04 -17.47
C ILE A 212 19.17 37.74 -18.26
N SER A 213 18.90 37.29 -19.50
CA SER A 213 17.79 37.82 -20.31
C SER A 213 17.07 36.75 -21.07
N ASP A 214 15.73 36.90 -21.20
CA ASP A 214 14.86 36.08 -22.06
C ASP A 214 14.94 34.55 -21.83
N LEU A 215 15.20 34.11 -20.59
CA LEU A 215 15.25 32.70 -20.18
C LEU A 215 14.10 32.33 -19.24
N ASP A 216 12.86 32.76 -19.56
CA ASP A 216 11.66 32.62 -18.75
C ASP A 216 10.99 31.25 -18.87
N ALA A 217 11.60 30.28 -19.58
CA ALA A 217 11.06 28.94 -19.70
C ALA A 217 10.96 28.28 -18.34
N ALA A 218 9.72 27.94 -17.94
CA ALA A 218 9.42 27.35 -16.65
C ALA A 218 9.77 25.85 -16.61
N LEU A 219 10.22 25.41 -15.43
CA LEU A 219 10.50 24.02 -15.09
C LEU A 219 9.84 23.73 -13.73
N ALA A 220 9.34 22.51 -13.52
CA ALA A 220 8.90 22.11 -12.20
C ALA A 220 10.09 21.83 -11.26
N GLY A 221 11.15 21.23 -11.77
CA GLY A 221 12.40 20.97 -11.04
C GLY A 221 13.54 20.63 -11.98
N PHE A 222 14.76 20.69 -11.46
CA PHE A 222 15.99 20.37 -12.18
C PHE A 222 17.03 19.81 -11.20
N SER A 223 17.75 18.76 -11.61
CA SER A 223 18.84 18.16 -10.83
C SER A 223 20.13 18.24 -11.61
N LEU A 224 21.15 18.79 -10.96
CA LEU A 224 22.51 18.78 -11.49
C LEU A 224 23.35 17.80 -10.67
N ASP A 225 23.58 16.61 -11.20
CA ASP A 225 24.25 15.53 -10.48
C ASP A 225 25.78 15.62 -10.54
N ARG A 226 26.33 16.23 -11.61
CA ARG A 226 27.78 16.37 -11.85
C ARG A 226 28.06 17.32 -13.02
N GLY A 227 29.30 17.69 -13.14
CA GLY A 227 29.79 18.50 -14.25
C GLY A 227 30.17 19.93 -13.82
N SER A 228 30.73 20.67 -14.78
CA SER A 228 31.00 22.10 -14.61
C SER A 228 29.72 22.91 -14.86
N VAL A 229 29.74 24.18 -14.51
CA VAL A 229 28.67 25.14 -14.88
C VAL A 229 28.46 25.15 -16.39
N GLY A 230 29.54 25.06 -17.17
CA GLY A 230 29.47 24.96 -18.63
C GLY A 230 28.70 23.73 -19.09
N ASP A 231 28.98 22.54 -18.53
CA ASP A 231 28.25 21.29 -18.85
C ASP A 231 26.76 21.39 -18.54
N CYS A 232 26.42 22.11 -17.47
CA CYS A 232 25.01 22.36 -17.12
C CYS A 232 24.31 23.25 -18.14
N LEU A 233 24.93 24.37 -18.50
CA LEU A 233 24.39 25.26 -19.51
C LEU A 233 24.32 24.61 -20.88
N ASP A 234 25.28 23.75 -21.24
CA ASP A 234 25.23 22.94 -22.47
C ASP A 234 24.08 21.92 -22.46
N THR A 235 23.85 21.24 -21.31
CA THR A 235 22.73 20.33 -21.18
C THR A 235 21.39 21.05 -21.35
N LEU A 236 21.22 22.20 -20.71
CA LEU A 236 20.03 23.04 -20.87
C LEU A 236 19.91 23.57 -22.31
N SER A 237 21.02 23.96 -22.95
CA SER A 237 21.01 24.54 -24.30
C SER A 237 20.58 23.57 -25.39
N GLN A 238 20.70 22.26 -25.15
CA GLN A 238 20.16 21.25 -26.09
C GLN A 238 18.64 21.36 -26.26
N THR A 239 17.95 21.79 -25.21
CA THR A 239 16.49 21.96 -25.21
C THR A 239 16.06 23.41 -25.23
N TYR A 240 16.68 24.27 -24.45
CA TYR A 240 16.46 25.69 -24.34
C TYR A 240 17.68 26.43 -24.90
N PRO A 241 17.65 26.87 -26.16
CA PRO A 241 18.83 27.48 -26.77
C PRO A 241 19.37 28.66 -25.95
N ILE A 242 20.54 28.51 -25.39
CA ILE A 242 21.22 29.49 -24.55
C ILE A 242 22.39 30.06 -25.36
N ALA A 243 22.59 31.37 -25.32
CA ALA A 243 23.73 32.07 -25.83
C ALA A 243 24.46 32.79 -24.68
N CYS A 244 25.76 32.67 -24.67
CA CYS A 244 26.64 33.43 -23.76
C CYS A 244 27.44 34.44 -24.54
N ALA A 245 27.53 35.66 -24.04
CA ALA A 245 28.34 36.76 -24.63
C ALA A 245 28.97 37.58 -23.56
N ILE A 246 30.12 38.21 -23.87
CA ILE A 246 30.79 39.16 -23.00
C ILE A 246 30.50 40.58 -23.49
N SER A 247 30.09 41.47 -22.58
CA SER A 247 29.82 42.84 -22.87
C SER A 247 30.53 43.73 -21.83
N GLY A 248 31.68 44.27 -22.21
CA GLY A 248 32.55 44.95 -21.24
C GLY A 248 33.11 43.97 -20.19
N GLU A 249 32.78 44.19 -18.93
CA GLU A 249 33.16 43.31 -17.81
C GLU A 249 32.06 42.30 -17.46
N ASP A 250 30.88 42.43 -18.08
CA ASP A 250 29.71 41.59 -17.77
C ASP A 250 29.60 40.38 -18.67
N LEU A 251 29.25 39.23 -18.07
CA LEU A 251 28.82 38.05 -18.78
C LEU A 251 27.30 38.10 -18.99
N LEU A 252 26.90 38.09 -20.24
CA LEU A 252 25.48 38.01 -20.66
C LEU A 252 25.13 36.58 -20.94
N ILE A 253 24.04 36.07 -20.33
CA ILE A 253 23.48 34.77 -20.61
C ILE A 253 22.01 34.96 -21.01
N GLY A 254 21.65 34.60 -22.22
CA GLY A 254 20.30 34.86 -22.72
C GLY A 254 19.82 33.82 -23.70
N SER A 255 18.58 34.00 -24.17
CA SER A 255 18.01 33.10 -25.20
C SER A 255 18.74 33.32 -26.53
N ALA A 256 19.14 32.22 -27.16
CA ALA A 256 19.64 32.23 -28.51
C ALA A 256 18.53 32.33 -29.58
N GLU A 257 17.25 32.29 -29.17
CA GLU A 257 16.07 32.46 -30.02
C GLU A 257 15.46 33.83 -29.75
N ILE A 258 15.58 34.77 -30.70
CA ILE A 258 14.98 36.10 -30.58
C ILE A 258 13.57 36.14 -31.22
N GLN A 259 12.68 36.93 -30.59
CA GLN A 259 11.40 37.31 -31.18
C GLN A 259 11.64 38.30 -32.32
N ALA A 260 11.02 38.02 -33.48
CA ALA A 260 11.20 38.80 -34.69
C ALA A 260 10.69 40.23 -34.56
N GLY A 261 11.52 41.18 -34.13
CA GLY A 261 11.12 42.57 -33.99
C GLY A 261 12.28 43.56 -33.92
N SER A 262 13.41 43.12 -33.37
CA SER A 262 14.53 44.00 -33.01
C SER A 262 15.82 43.75 -33.80
N ALA A 263 15.83 42.87 -34.80
CA ALA A 263 17.05 42.56 -35.53
C ALA A 263 17.44 43.74 -36.47
N ALA A 264 18.64 44.22 -36.27
CA ALA A 264 19.23 45.28 -37.15
C ALA A 264 19.38 44.70 -38.58
N VAL A 265 19.21 45.59 -39.57
CA VAL A 265 19.51 45.27 -40.96
C VAL A 265 20.95 45.63 -41.26
N LEU A 266 21.76 44.67 -41.71
CA LEU A 266 23.12 44.95 -42.12
C LEU A 266 23.15 45.82 -43.41
N PRO A 267 24.20 46.64 -43.59
CA PRO A 267 24.42 47.37 -44.83
C PRO A 267 24.61 46.40 -46.00
N GLU A 268 24.54 46.91 -47.24
CA GLU A 268 24.86 46.14 -48.45
C GLU A 268 26.27 45.53 -48.35
N PRO A 269 26.49 44.33 -48.89
CA PRO A 269 27.79 43.66 -48.76
C PRO A 269 28.87 44.41 -49.51
N ALA A 270 30.02 44.58 -48.86
CA ALA A 270 31.16 45.25 -49.45
C ALA A 270 31.98 44.28 -50.31
N ALA A 271 32.06 44.54 -51.62
CA ALA A 271 32.94 43.83 -52.54
C ALA A 271 34.42 44.10 -52.21
N GLY A 272 35.26 43.06 -52.19
CA GLY A 272 36.68 43.16 -51.99
C GLY A 272 37.46 43.37 -53.30
N GLY A 273 38.75 43.63 -53.18
CA GLY A 273 39.65 43.79 -54.32
C GLY A 273 39.84 42.52 -55.17
N PRO A 274 40.56 42.54 -56.24
CA PRO A 274 40.54 41.62 -57.36
C PRO A 274 41.21 40.26 -57.10
N LYS A 275 40.89 39.55 -56.06
CA LYS A 275 41.34 38.16 -55.82
C LYS A 275 40.20 37.18 -55.81
N SER A 276 40.41 36.05 -56.46
CA SER A 276 39.50 35.06 -56.99
C SER A 276 38.69 34.23 -56.03
N ASP A 277 38.14 34.76 -54.93
CA ASP A 277 37.25 34.05 -54.04
C ASP A 277 35.82 34.65 -54.14
N ALA A 278 34.76 33.79 -54.11
CA ALA A 278 33.38 34.25 -54.30
C ALA A 278 32.96 35.34 -53.31
N VAL A 279 33.48 35.30 -52.07
CA VAL A 279 33.28 36.34 -51.06
C VAL A 279 33.96 37.66 -51.44
N GLN A 280 35.06 37.61 -52.12
CA GLN A 280 35.77 38.82 -52.56
C GLN A 280 35.09 39.52 -53.73
N ALA A 281 34.47 38.76 -54.63
CA ALA A 281 33.80 39.32 -55.82
C ALA A 281 32.45 40.00 -55.52
N THR A 282 31.67 39.42 -54.62
CA THR A 282 30.31 39.89 -54.34
C THR A 282 30.13 40.45 -52.91
N GLY A 283 31.14 40.34 -52.03
CA GLY A 283 31.06 40.70 -50.64
C GLY A 283 30.31 39.68 -49.76
N TRP A 284 29.79 38.64 -50.34
CA TRP A 284 29.13 37.58 -49.58
C TRP A 284 29.16 36.23 -50.30
N SER A 285 29.04 35.13 -49.48
CA SER A 285 28.81 33.77 -50.00
C SER A 285 27.90 33.01 -49.05
N ARG A 286 27.08 32.15 -49.59
CA ARG A 286 26.16 31.31 -48.83
C ARG A 286 26.51 29.85 -49.07
N GLN A 287 26.66 29.13 -47.96
CA GLN A 287 26.85 27.71 -47.97
C GLN A 287 25.62 27.04 -47.36
N ARG A 288 24.94 26.21 -48.11
CA ARG A 288 23.83 25.44 -47.64
C ARG A 288 24.19 23.96 -47.70
N ASN A 289 24.31 23.34 -46.55
CA ASN A 289 24.58 21.91 -46.43
C ASN A 289 23.30 21.13 -46.67
N THR A 290 23.44 19.92 -47.18
CA THR A 290 22.30 18.99 -47.36
C THR A 290 21.69 18.68 -46.00
N LEU A 291 20.35 18.49 -45.97
CA LEU A 291 19.63 18.10 -44.78
C LEU A 291 20.25 16.85 -44.15
N PRO A 292 20.64 16.88 -42.89
CA PRO A 292 21.00 15.66 -42.22
C PRO A 292 19.76 14.77 -42.15
N LEU A 293 19.94 13.48 -42.41
CA LEU A 293 18.90 12.47 -42.22
C LEU A 293 18.70 12.26 -40.73
N THR A 294 18.20 13.28 -40.03
CA THR A 294 17.84 13.16 -38.62
C THR A 294 16.45 12.57 -38.53
N GLY A 295 16.35 11.48 -37.82
CA GLY A 295 15.10 10.87 -37.46
C GLY A 295 14.32 11.73 -36.44
N GLN A 296 13.50 11.08 -35.70
CA GLN A 296 12.76 11.72 -34.61
C GLN A 296 13.71 12.17 -33.48
N CYS A 297 13.37 13.29 -32.83
CA CYS A 297 14.00 13.71 -31.58
C CYS A 297 13.10 13.34 -30.42
N GLY A 298 13.67 12.74 -29.39
CA GLY A 298 13.00 12.43 -28.14
C GLY A 298 13.66 13.17 -26.98
N ILE A 299 12.88 13.49 -25.97
CA ILE A 299 13.39 14.01 -24.69
C ILE A 299 13.03 13.03 -23.61
N ARG A 300 14.03 12.57 -22.85
CA ARG A 300 13.87 11.86 -21.58
C ARG A 300 13.89 12.86 -20.46
N TYR A 301 12.87 12.81 -19.60
CA TYR A 301 12.61 13.76 -18.55
C TYR A 301 11.95 13.05 -17.35
N TYR A 302 11.72 13.74 -16.24
CA TYR A 302 10.95 13.25 -15.09
C TYR A 302 9.53 13.80 -15.15
N ASP A 303 8.51 12.92 -15.20
CA ASP A 303 7.12 13.34 -15.41
C ASP A 303 6.45 13.69 -14.07
N VAL A 304 6.04 14.95 -13.91
CA VAL A 304 5.38 15.45 -12.68
C VAL A 304 4.05 14.77 -12.39
N ASN A 305 3.34 14.28 -13.42
CA ASN A 305 2.04 13.61 -13.28
C ASN A 305 2.18 12.10 -13.01
N ARG A 306 3.42 11.58 -12.99
CA ARG A 306 3.73 10.17 -12.79
C ARG A 306 4.72 9.95 -11.65
N ASP A 307 4.58 10.67 -10.55
CA ASP A 307 5.49 10.59 -9.39
C ASP A 307 6.97 10.77 -9.78
N TYR A 308 7.23 11.68 -10.72
CA TYR A 308 8.58 11.95 -11.26
C TYR A 308 9.27 10.71 -11.85
N GLN A 309 8.52 9.74 -12.35
CA GLN A 309 9.10 8.61 -13.06
C GLN A 309 9.66 9.05 -14.42
N PRO A 310 10.74 8.43 -14.90
CA PRO A 310 11.29 8.74 -16.22
C PRO A 310 10.23 8.58 -17.32
N GLY A 311 10.06 9.62 -18.11
CA GLY A 311 9.20 9.67 -19.27
C GLY A 311 10.02 9.91 -20.54
N LEU A 312 9.53 9.50 -21.69
CA LEU A 312 10.09 9.80 -23.01
C LEU A 312 8.98 10.37 -23.90
N GLN A 313 9.14 11.61 -24.31
CA GLN A 313 8.27 12.23 -25.32
C GLN A 313 9.02 12.41 -26.62
N GLN A 314 8.36 12.08 -27.73
CA GLN A 314 8.94 12.17 -29.08
C GLN A 314 8.27 13.29 -29.87
N GLY A 315 9.05 14.13 -30.50
CA GLY A 315 8.55 15.11 -31.45
C GLY A 315 8.04 14.47 -32.75
N LEU A 316 7.11 15.14 -33.43
CA LEU A 316 6.68 14.77 -34.77
C LEU A 316 7.86 14.97 -35.72
N GLY A 317 8.40 13.88 -36.26
CA GLY A 317 9.46 13.86 -37.26
C GLY A 317 8.98 13.26 -38.59
N ARG A 318 9.72 13.43 -39.64
CA ARG A 318 9.52 12.66 -40.89
C ARG A 318 9.90 11.21 -40.56
N GLY A 319 8.88 10.36 -40.46
CA GLY A 319 9.00 9.02 -39.94
C GLY A 319 9.99 8.11 -40.66
N ALA A 320 10.30 7.05 -40.00
CA ALA A 320 10.73 5.73 -40.43
C ALA A 320 12.16 5.51 -40.94
N LEU A 321 12.93 6.50 -41.42
CA LEU A 321 14.23 6.27 -42.05
C LEU A 321 15.44 6.85 -41.27
N GLY A 322 15.22 7.51 -40.13
CA GLY A 322 16.29 8.12 -39.35
C GLY A 322 16.42 7.56 -37.94
N LYS A 323 17.61 7.66 -37.36
CA LYS A 323 17.90 7.29 -35.98
C LYS A 323 17.18 8.22 -35.02
N LEU A 324 16.51 7.67 -33.98
CA LEU A 324 15.99 8.45 -32.88
C LEU A 324 17.17 9.08 -32.10
N THR A 325 17.19 10.40 -32.02
CA THR A 325 18.12 11.13 -31.15
C THR A 325 17.41 11.46 -29.85
N VAL A 326 17.88 10.89 -28.73
CA VAL A 326 17.32 11.15 -27.39
C VAL A 326 18.19 12.15 -26.67
N ILE A 327 17.57 13.23 -26.22
CA ILE A 327 18.20 14.23 -25.33
C ILE A 327 17.82 13.84 -23.89
N GLU A 328 18.82 13.69 -23.04
CA GLU A 328 18.64 13.45 -21.60
C GLU A 328 18.54 14.80 -20.89
N LEU A 329 17.35 15.14 -20.39
CA LEU A 329 17.09 16.37 -19.65
C LEU A 329 16.75 16.02 -18.21
N PRO A 330 17.63 16.29 -17.22
CA PRO A 330 17.39 15.98 -15.81
C PRO A 330 16.43 17.01 -15.16
N ALA A 331 15.30 17.26 -15.80
CA ALA A 331 14.27 18.20 -15.37
C ALA A 331 12.92 17.51 -15.16
N ALA A 332 12.15 18.05 -14.22
CA ALA A 332 10.78 17.68 -13.98
C ALA A 332 9.85 18.56 -14.84
N LEU A 333 9.04 17.94 -15.70
CA LEU A 333 8.16 18.57 -16.67
C LEU A 333 6.82 17.85 -16.76
N ALA A 334 5.81 18.53 -17.30
CA ALA A 334 4.61 17.84 -17.79
C ALA A 334 4.83 17.27 -19.20
N ALA A 335 4.15 16.19 -19.55
CA ALA A 335 4.30 15.52 -20.85
C ALA A 335 4.09 16.43 -22.07
N PRO A 336 3.09 17.35 -22.10
CA PRO A 336 2.93 18.30 -23.21
C PRO A 336 4.12 19.24 -23.38
N GLU A 337 4.74 19.70 -22.29
CA GLU A 337 5.92 20.54 -22.31
C GLU A 337 7.13 19.79 -22.87
N ALA A 338 7.37 18.58 -22.37
CA ALA A 338 8.45 17.72 -22.88
C ALA A 338 8.29 17.41 -24.37
N ARG A 339 7.06 17.18 -24.85
CA ARG A 339 6.78 16.99 -26.29
C ARG A 339 7.06 18.24 -27.10
N LEU A 340 6.65 19.41 -26.61
CA LEU A 340 6.93 20.68 -27.28
C LEU A 340 8.44 20.92 -27.43
N LEU A 341 9.21 20.60 -26.38
CA LEU A 341 10.67 20.70 -26.41
C LEU A 341 11.27 19.69 -27.41
N ALA A 342 10.77 18.44 -27.43
CA ALA A 342 11.21 17.41 -28.39
C ALA A 342 10.96 17.85 -29.85
N GLU A 343 9.80 18.45 -30.14
CA GLU A 343 9.48 19.00 -31.43
C GLU A 343 10.36 20.18 -31.83
N SER A 344 10.65 21.07 -30.85
CA SER A 344 11.54 22.22 -31.07
C SER A 344 12.97 21.77 -31.33
N ALA A 345 13.51 20.86 -30.52
CA ALA A 345 14.83 20.28 -30.71
C ALA A 345 14.94 19.52 -32.05
N GLY A 346 13.91 18.71 -32.37
CA GLY A 346 13.85 17.99 -33.65
C GLY A 346 13.88 18.93 -34.85
N ARG A 347 13.17 20.05 -34.79
CA ARG A 347 13.23 21.08 -35.86
C ARG A 347 14.61 21.70 -35.98
N ARG A 348 15.31 21.94 -34.88
CA ARG A 348 16.70 22.45 -34.91
C ARG A 348 17.66 21.44 -35.54
N LEU A 349 17.58 20.19 -35.13
CA LEU A 349 18.43 19.10 -35.60
C LEU A 349 18.18 18.74 -37.07
N SER A 350 16.95 18.93 -37.57
CA SER A 350 16.53 18.57 -38.93
C SER A 350 16.81 19.67 -39.94
N ARG A 351 17.48 20.77 -39.57
CA ARG A 351 17.76 21.86 -40.48
C ARG A 351 19.03 21.63 -41.27
N PRO A 352 19.02 22.06 -42.56
CA PRO A 352 20.28 22.28 -43.23
C PRO A 352 21.07 23.35 -42.50
N SER A 353 22.32 23.11 -42.28
CA SER A 353 23.25 24.15 -41.86
C SER A 353 23.34 25.17 -42.98
N ASP A 354 22.73 26.33 -42.76
CA ASP A 354 22.74 27.45 -43.71
C ASP A 354 23.60 28.52 -43.10
N SER A 355 24.76 28.76 -43.68
CA SER A 355 25.72 29.75 -43.21
C SER A 355 26.03 30.77 -44.32
N ILE A 356 26.24 31.98 -43.93
CA ILE A 356 26.65 33.09 -44.81
C ILE A 356 27.92 33.70 -44.28
N ARG A 357 28.92 33.87 -45.16
CA ARG A 357 30.04 34.77 -44.99
C ARG A 357 29.66 36.10 -45.63
N TYR A 358 29.79 37.18 -44.87
CA TYR A 358 29.30 38.48 -45.27
C TYR A 358 30.32 39.56 -44.89
N ARG A 359 30.71 40.42 -45.80
CA ARG A 359 31.65 41.44 -45.56
C ARG A 359 30.96 42.82 -45.44
N ILE A 360 31.32 43.58 -44.44
CA ILE A 360 30.90 44.97 -44.23
C ILE A 360 32.11 45.88 -44.24
N SER A 361 31.92 47.11 -44.77
CA SER A 361 33.00 48.12 -44.86
C SER A 361 33.12 48.97 -43.57
N GLU A 362 32.08 49.04 -42.79
CA GLU A 362 31.97 49.86 -41.61
C GLU A 362 32.00 49.02 -40.32
N ILE A 363 32.59 49.57 -39.26
CA ILE A 363 32.60 48.93 -37.94
C ILE A 363 31.49 49.53 -37.10
N ASP A 364 30.49 48.73 -36.81
CA ASP A 364 29.42 49.05 -35.85
C ASP A 364 29.64 48.23 -34.60
N PRO A 365 29.80 48.86 -33.42
CA PRO A 365 29.94 48.13 -32.16
C PRO A 365 28.75 47.22 -31.83
N ALA A 366 27.57 47.44 -32.42
CA ALA A 366 26.41 46.57 -32.27
C ALA A 366 26.52 45.28 -33.07
N ILE A 367 27.37 45.24 -34.08
CA ILE A 367 27.65 44.07 -34.93
C ILE A 367 28.75 43.24 -34.29
N ARG A 368 28.36 42.37 -33.38
CA ARG A 368 29.29 41.52 -32.60
C ARG A 368 28.82 40.05 -32.60
N PRO A 369 29.69 39.09 -32.33
CA PRO A 369 29.28 37.71 -32.14
C PRO A 369 28.12 37.58 -31.15
N GLY A 370 27.12 36.75 -31.50
CA GLY A 370 25.86 36.61 -30.77
C GLY A 370 24.76 37.57 -31.22
N ALA A 371 25.07 38.67 -31.92
CA ALA A 371 24.05 39.60 -32.43
C ALA A 371 23.24 38.96 -33.54
N ILE A 372 21.95 39.31 -33.60
CA ILE A 372 21.02 38.83 -34.63
C ILE A 372 20.68 39.94 -35.58
N VAL A 373 20.80 39.61 -36.85
CA VAL A 373 20.69 40.57 -37.93
C VAL A 373 19.80 40.08 -39.05
N ARG A 374 19.36 41.00 -39.91
CA ARG A 374 18.74 40.74 -41.23
C ARG A 374 19.70 41.15 -42.33
N LEU A 375 19.66 40.38 -43.40
CA LEU A 375 20.51 40.63 -44.54
C LEU A 375 19.69 41.13 -45.73
N PRO A 376 20.16 42.07 -46.53
CA PRO A 376 19.51 42.48 -47.76
C PRO A 376 19.53 41.37 -48.82
N VAL A 377 20.55 40.50 -48.78
CA VAL A 377 20.81 39.44 -49.75
C VAL A 377 20.15 38.11 -49.44
N ALA A 378 19.59 37.94 -48.23
CA ALA A 378 18.99 36.66 -47.78
C ALA A 378 17.87 36.90 -46.83
N GLU A 379 16.75 36.19 -47.05
CA GLU A 379 15.60 36.23 -46.16
C GLU A 379 15.88 35.51 -44.81
N GLY A 380 15.20 35.97 -43.77
CA GLY A 380 15.26 35.36 -42.42
C GLY A 380 16.11 36.14 -41.43
N LEU A 381 16.33 35.51 -40.31
CA LEU A 381 17.19 36.05 -39.22
C LEU A 381 18.49 35.26 -39.23
N TRP A 382 19.56 35.96 -39.00
CA TRP A 382 20.92 35.42 -38.99
C TRP A 382 21.63 35.82 -37.70
N ARG A 383 22.29 34.86 -37.06
CA ARG A 383 23.14 35.08 -35.89
C ARG A 383 24.59 35.21 -36.37
N ILE A 384 25.28 36.22 -35.88
CA ILE A 384 26.70 36.37 -36.12
C ILE A 384 27.42 35.41 -35.17
N ASP A 385 28.11 34.42 -35.72
CA ASP A 385 28.82 33.38 -34.96
C ASP A 385 30.24 33.86 -34.64
N GLN A 386 30.90 34.49 -35.65
CA GLN A 386 32.22 35.12 -35.49
C GLN A 386 32.41 36.25 -36.49
N TRP A 387 33.37 37.08 -36.21
CA TRP A 387 33.81 38.16 -37.05
C TRP A 387 35.33 38.24 -37.13
N GLU A 388 35.85 38.62 -38.27
CA GLU A 388 37.28 38.77 -38.51
C GLU A 388 37.54 40.10 -39.15
N TRP A 389 38.45 40.86 -38.56
CA TRP A 389 38.89 42.10 -39.19
C TRP A 389 39.93 41.83 -40.25
N GLN A 390 39.63 42.22 -41.47
CA GLN A 390 40.48 42.07 -42.64
C GLN A 390 40.86 43.41 -43.21
N ALA A 391 41.86 43.44 -44.12
CA ALA A 391 42.31 44.68 -44.74
C ALA A 391 41.19 45.41 -45.54
N ASP A 392 40.17 44.66 -46.02
CA ASP A 392 39.11 45.15 -46.87
C ASP A 392 37.77 45.33 -46.12
N GLY A 393 37.78 45.32 -44.80
CA GLY A 393 36.58 45.42 -43.94
C GLY A 393 36.44 44.32 -42.92
N VAL A 394 35.25 44.12 -42.37
CA VAL A 394 34.98 43.07 -41.38
C VAL A 394 34.23 41.93 -42.08
N LEU A 395 34.79 40.72 -42.02
CA LEU A 395 34.14 39.49 -42.48
C LEU A 395 33.34 38.91 -41.34
N LEU A 396 32.03 38.71 -41.55
CA LEU A 396 31.10 38.10 -40.61
C LEU A 396 30.81 36.66 -41.07
N GLU A 397 30.90 35.71 -40.17
CA GLU A 397 30.36 34.38 -40.34
C GLU A 397 29.05 34.24 -39.56
N MET A 398 27.99 33.82 -40.25
CA MET A 398 26.65 33.84 -39.69
C MET A 398 25.92 32.53 -39.97
N SER A 399 25.08 32.11 -39.04
CA SER A 399 24.17 30.98 -39.20
C SER A 399 22.70 31.42 -39.21
N ALA A 400 21.89 30.75 -40.01
CA ALA A 400 20.45 31.03 -40.11
C ALA A 400 19.73 30.62 -38.83
N LEU A 401 18.88 31.52 -38.29
CA LEU A 401 18.03 31.22 -37.14
C LEU A 401 16.70 30.60 -37.55
N PRO A 402 16.15 29.72 -36.69
CA PRO A 402 14.84 29.13 -36.90
C PRO A 402 13.68 30.13 -36.74
N ARG A 403 12.62 29.95 -37.49
CA ARG A 403 11.33 30.54 -37.16
C ARG A 403 10.77 29.78 -35.95
N VAL A 404 10.49 30.47 -34.87
CA VAL A 404 9.89 29.89 -33.67
C VAL A 404 8.40 29.68 -33.98
N VAL A 405 7.96 28.42 -34.04
CA VAL A 405 6.55 28.05 -34.11
C VAL A 405 6.19 27.37 -32.83
N ARG A 406 5.40 28.01 -31.99
CA ARG A 406 4.86 27.44 -30.77
C ARG A 406 3.49 26.83 -31.08
N HIS A 407 3.40 25.52 -31.18
CA HIS A 407 2.12 24.81 -31.20
C HIS A 407 2.07 23.94 -29.93
N ALA A 408 1.03 24.14 -29.14
CA ALA A 408 0.74 23.24 -28.02
C ALA A 408 0.34 21.88 -28.60
N ALA A 409 1.15 20.86 -28.38
CA ALA A 409 0.85 19.49 -28.76
C ALA A 409 0.23 18.77 -27.54
N ALA A 410 -0.92 18.13 -27.75
CA ALA A 410 -1.46 17.23 -26.76
C ALA A 410 -0.50 16.04 -26.60
N ALA A 411 -0.18 15.67 -25.38
CA ALA A 411 0.64 14.52 -25.06
C ALA A 411 0.01 13.75 -23.91
N ASP A 412 0.08 12.42 -23.99
CA ASP A 412 -0.38 11.54 -22.93
C ASP A 412 0.84 11.18 -22.04
N PRO A 413 0.83 11.48 -20.75
CA PRO A 413 1.87 11.05 -19.81
C PRO A 413 1.85 9.55 -19.53
N GLY A 414 0.78 8.84 -19.94
CA GLY A 414 0.51 7.48 -19.51
C GLY A 414 -0.06 7.42 -18.09
N ARG A 415 -0.17 6.22 -17.53
CA ARG A 415 -0.69 6.01 -16.16
C ARG A 415 0.43 5.75 -15.19
N SER A 416 0.37 6.37 -14.03
CA SER A 416 1.21 6.01 -12.90
C SER A 416 0.66 4.74 -12.23
N ASN A 417 1.54 3.83 -11.88
CA ASN A 417 1.22 2.66 -11.08
C ASN A 417 1.67 2.89 -9.62
N ALA A 418 1.51 4.12 -9.14
CA ALA A 418 1.91 4.49 -7.79
C ALA A 418 1.12 3.68 -6.75
N PRO A 419 1.78 3.18 -5.70
CA PRO A 419 1.09 2.60 -4.56
C PRO A 419 0.21 3.67 -3.89
N ALA A 420 -0.97 3.26 -3.44
CA ALA A 420 -1.89 4.17 -2.76
C ALA A 420 -1.25 4.72 -1.47
N ASP A 421 -1.27 6.02 -1.29
CA ASP A 421 -0.83 6.69 -0.07
C ASP A 421 -1.99 6.72 0.94
N LEU A 422 -2.09 5.67 1.74
CA LEU A 422 -3.13 5.51 2.74
C LEU A 422 -2.54 5.72 4.14
N LEU A 423 -3.22 6.55 4.94
CA LEU A 423 -2.87 6.73 6.35
C LEU A 423 -3.12 5.43 7.12
N GLN A 424 -2.20 5.11 8.03
CA GLN A 424 -2.39 4.03 8.98
C GLN A 424 -3.59 4.34 9.89
N THR A 425 -4.41 3.34 10.15
CA THR A 425 -5.56 3.45 11.06
C THR A 425 -5.45 2.43 12.17
N SER A 426 -6.05 2.76 13.32
CA SER A 426 -6.06 1.89 14.49
C SER A 426 -6.76 0.58 14.19
N THR A 427 -6.35 -0.47 14.91
CA THR A 427 -6.92 -1.80 14.83
C THR A 427 -8.30 -1.84 15.50
N ILE A 428 -9.23 -2.54 14.87
CA ILE A 428 -10.52 -2.94 15.42
C ILE A 428 -10.46 -4.45 15.56
N LEU A 429 -10.76 -4.97 16.75
CA LEU A 429 -10.64 -6.39 17.05
C LEU A 429 -11.93 -6.93 17.65
N ASP A 430 -12.51 -7.94 17.03
CA ASP A 430 -13.51 -8.82 17.60
C ASP A 430 -12.96 -10.25 17.64
N VAL A 431 -13.32 -11.02 18.66
CA VAL A 431 -12.90 -12.40 18.80
C VAL A 431 -14.13 -13.26 19.09
N LEU A 432 -14.25 -14.38 18.41
CA LEU A 432 -15.43 -15.23 18.48
C LEU A 432 -15.07 -16.72 18.46
N GLU A 433 -15.88 -17.52 19.12
CA GLU A 433 -15.85 -18.96 19.00
C GLU A 433 -17.02 -19.43 18.14
N LEU A 434 -16.74 -20.18 17.09
CA LEU A 434 -17.75 -20.71 16.19
C LEU A 434 -18.18 -22.15 16.57
N PRO A 435 -19.42 -22.55 16.28
CA PRO A 435 -19.83 -23.94 16.36
C PRO A 435 -18.93 -24.83 15.49
N TRP A 436 -18.67 -26.05 15.95
CA TRP A 436 -17.87 -27.01 15.20
C TRP A 436 -18.43 -27.24 13.79
N ASP A 437 -17.58 -27.13 12.79
CA ASP A 437 -17.94 -27.25 11.37
C ASP A 437 -17.92 -28.69 10.82
N GLY A 438 -17.56 -29.66 11.68
CA GLY A 438 -17.41 -31.08 11.31
C GLY A 438 -15.99 -31.46 10.92
N THR A 439 -15.04 -30.53 10.92
CA THR A 439 -13.62 -30.84 10.65
C THR A 439 -12.87 -31.21 11.94
N GLY A 440 -11.94 -32.16 11.84
CA GLY A 440 -11.19 -32.66 13.01
C GLY A 440 -12.08 -33.43 14.00
N THR A 441 -11.68 -33.47 15.29
CA THR A 441 -12.35 -34.23 16.34
C THR A 441 -13.46 -33.44 17.06
N GLY A 442 -13.53 -32.12 16.88
CA GLY A 442 -14.46 -31.23 17.57
C GLY A 442 -14.19 -31.05 19.07
N ASP A 443 -13.04 -31.48 19.56
CA ASP A 443 -12.65 -31.38 20.98
C ASP A 443 -11.96 -30.07 21.30
N LEU A 444 -11.36 -29.43 20.28
CA LEU A 444 -10.67 -28.14 20.38
C LEU A 444 -11.59 -27.00 19.98
N ALA A 445 -11.58 -25.90 20.73
CA ALA A 445 -12.38 -24.73 20.45
C ALA A 445 -11.98 -24.09 19.08
N MET A 446 -12.95 -23.72 18.27
CA MET A 446 -12.77 -23.02 17.00
C MET A 446 -12.82 -21.52 17.24
N ILE A 447 -11.71 -20.94 17.70
CA ILE A 447 -11.61 -19.52 18.05
C ILE A 447 -11.00 -18.75 16.87
N PHE A 448 -11.61 -17.61 16.53
CA PHE A 448 -11.20 -16.75 15.43
C PHE A 448 -11.07 -15.31 15.88
N ALA A 449 -10.07 -14.64 15.36
CA ALA A 449 -9.91 -13.18 15.45
C ALA A 449 -10.42 -12.52 14.16
N ALA A 450 -11.31 -11.57 14.32
CA ALA A 450 -11.79 -10.67 13.28
C ALA A 450 -11.11 -9.31 13.48
N ALA A 451 -10.05 -9.07 12.73
CA ALA A 451 -9.30 -7.83 12.83
C ALA A 451 -9.52 -6.96 11.59
N SER A 452 -9.69 -5.67 11.81
CA SER A 452 -10.00 -4.69 10.78
C SER A 452 -9.39 -3.32 11.12
N GLY A 453 -9.67 -2.33 10.32
CA GLY A 453 -9.36 -0.92 10.55
C GLY A 453 -10.34 -0.02 9.81
N ALA A 454 -10.40 1.26 10.18
CA ALA A 454 -11.34 2.22 9.64
C ALA A 454 -11.15 2.48 8.13
N SER A 455 -9.97 2.23 7.58
CA SER A 455 -9.68 2.41 6.15
C SER A 455 -8.77 1.33 5.60
N ALA A 456 -8.60 1.32 4.28
CA ALA A 456 -7.66 0.43 3.58
C ALA A 456 -6.18 0.66 3.95
N GLY A 457 -5.86 1.72 4.71
CA GLY A 457 -4.52 1.98 5.24
C GLY A 457 -4.11 1.07 6.40
N TRP A 458 -5.05 0.31 6.99
CA TRP A 458 -4.72 -0.66 8.02
C TRP A 458 -3.86 -1.79 7.45
N SER A 459 -2.71 -2.07 8.07
CA SER A 459 -1.69 -2.98 7.53
C SER A 459 -1.58 -4.32 8.27
N GLY A 460 -2.51 -4.59 9.19
CA GLY A 460 -2.51 -5.79 10.03
C GLY A 460 -2.06 -5.51 11.46
N ALA A 461 -2.20 -6.53 12.31
CA ALA A 461 -1.82 -6.49 13.71
C ALA A 461 -1.18 -7.80 14.17
N ALA A 462 -0.29 -7.72 15.15
CA ALA A 462 0.20 -8.87 15.91
C ALA A 462 -0.84 -9.25 16.97
N LEU A 463 -1.08 -10.54 17.14
CA LEU A 463 -2.05 -11.10 18.08
C LEU A 463 -1.37 -11.80 19.24
N PHE A 464 -1.89 -11.58 20.42
CA PHE A 464 -1.44 -12.18 21.67
C PHE A 464 -2.63 -12.63 22.50
N VAL A 465 -2.44 -13.59 23.39
CA VAL A 465 -3.37 -13.86 24.49
C VAL A 465 -2.79 -13.32 25.80
N GLN A 466 -3.60 -12.59 26.54
CA GLN A 466 -3.29 -12.18 27.90
C GLN A 466 -3.72 -13.26 28.88
N GLN A 467 -2.74 -13.87 29.54
CA GLN A 467 -3.00 -14.90 30.56
C GLN A 467 -3.34 -14.30 31.92
N ALA A 468 -3.85 -15.15 32.83
CA ALA A 468 -4.04 -14.80 34.23
C ALA A 468 -2.70 -14.38 34.86
N GLY A 469 -2.50 -13.12 35.15
CA GLY A 469 -1.21 -12.56 35.58
C GLY A 469 -0.63 -11.50 34.66
N GLY A 470 -1.29 -11.22 33.53
CA GLY A 470 -0.96 -10.11 32.64
C GLY A 470 0.12 -10.41 31.60
N ALA A 471 0.74 -11.59 31.61
CA ALA A 471 1.72 -11.99 30.60
C ALA A 471 1.05 -12.17 29.24
N LEU A 472 1.71 -11.65 28.18
CA LEU A 472 1.27 -11.78 26.79
C LEU A 472 2.00 -12.96 26.12
N HIS A 473 1.23 -13.86 25.49
CA HIS A 473 1.77 -14.94 24.69
C HIS A 473 1.36 -14.76 23.22
N PRO A 474 2.31 -14.87 22.26
CA PRO A 474 2.02 -14.62 20.85
C PRO A 474 1.12 -15.69 20.25
N LEU A 475 0.12 -15.27 19.48
CA LEU A 475 -0.79 -16.11 18.69
C LEU A 475 -0.56 -16.02 17.19
N GLY A 476 0.26 -15.07 16.73
CA GLY A 476 0.55 -14.85 15.30
C GLY A 476 0.20 -13.44 14.83
N THR A 477 -0.13 -13.32 13.55
CA THR A 477 -0.48 -12.03 12.91
C THR A 477 -1.75 -12.18 12.05
N THR A 478 -2.47 -11.06 11.87
CA THR A 478 -3.73 -11.04 11.09
C THR A 478 -3.53 -11.00 9.58
N GLY A 479 -2.33 -10.67 9.09
CA GLY A 479 -2.17 -10.28 7.69
C GLY A 479 -2.79 -8.90 7.42
N ARG A 480 -2.93 -8.55 6.14
CA ARG A 480 -3.42 -7.22 5.69
C ARG A 480 -4.90 -7.22 5.29
N ARG A 481 -5.54 -8.37 5.20
CA ARG A 481 -6.95 -8.45 4.83
C ARG A 481 -7.81 -8.07 6.02
N ARG A 482 -8.66 -7.08 5.84
CA ARG A 482 -9.58 -6.60 6.86
C ARG A 482 -10.79 -7.54 6.96
N ALA A 483 -11.12 -7.97 8.17
CA ALA A 483 -12.39 -8.64 8.44
C ALA A 483 -13.55 -7.63 8.31
N VAL A 484 -14.72 -8.13 7.90
CA VAL A 484 -15.94 -7.32 7.84
C VAL A 484 -16.59 -7.34 9.23
N VAL A 485 -16.38 -6.27 9.97
CA VAL A 485 -16.88 -6.07 11.32
C VAL A 485 -17.71 -4.79 11.41
N GLY A 486 -18.60 -4.70 12.38
CA GLY A 486 -19.48 -3.56 12.57
C GLY A 486 -20.32 -3.68 13.82
N MET A 487 -21.35 -2.83 13.92
CA MET A 487 -22.31 -2.82 15.03
C MET A 487 -23.76 -2.79 14.52
N ALA A 488 -24.63 -3.52 15.18
CA ALA A 488 -26.07 -3.45 14.98
C ALA A 488 -26.62 -2.10 15.48
N ILE A 489 -27.39 -1.42 14.64
CA ILE A 489 -28.04 -0.14 15.02
C ILE A 489 -29.35 -0.41 15.74
N ASN A 490 -30.09 -1.43 15.29
CA ASN A 490 -31.36 -1.83 15.88
C ASN A 490 -31.22 -3.16 16.63
N ALA A 491 -32.08 -3.39 17.62
CA ALA A 491 -32.28 -4.74 18.16
C ALA A 491 -32.94 -5.60 17.09
N LEU A 492 -32.38 -6.78 16.82
CA LEU A 492 -32.99 -7.73 15.90
C LEU A 492 -34.16 -8.43 16.65
N ALA A 493 -35.39 -8.21 16.18
CA ALA A 493 -36.57 -8.78 16.82
C ALA A 493 -36.55 -10.32 16.77
N PRO A 494 -37.19 -11.00 17.75
CA PRO A 494 -37.30 -12.46 17.74
C PRO A 494 -37.92 -12.98 16.45
N GLY A 495 -37.39 -14.11 15.93
CA GLY A 495 -37.83 -14.76 14.71
C GLY A 495 -37.78 -16.30 14.83
N SER A 496 -38.40 -17.00 13.92
CA SER A 496 -38.37 -18.46 13.90
C SER A 496 -37.04 -19.01 13.38
N PRO A 497 -36.41 -19.99 14.03
CA PRO A 497 -35.20 -20.64 13.51
C PRO A 497 -35.53 -21.64 12.35
N HIS A 498 -36.80 -21.90 12.09
CA HIS A 498 -37.25 -22.94 11.11
C HIS A 498 -37.63 -22.36 9.76
N PHE A 499 -37.88 -21.06 9.68
CA PHE A 499 -38.35 -20.40 8.46
C PHE A 499 -37.44 -19.22 8.10
N LEU A 500 -37.43 -18.87 6.83
CA LEU A 500 -36.78 -17.64 6.36
C LEU A 500 -37.51 -16.41 6.96
N ASP A 501 -36.83 -15.67 7.79
CA ASP A 501 -37.36 -14.47 8.43
C ASP A 501 -37.30 -13.29 7.44
N ARG A 502 -38.45 -12.99 6.87
CA ARG A 502 -38.65 -11.86 5.94
C ARG A 502 -39.28 -10.65 6.62
N ALA A 503 -39.73 -10.80 7.85
CA ALA A 503 -40.41 -9.73 8.59
C ALA A 503 -39.39 -8.82 9.27
N ASN A 504 -38.29 -9.36 9.72
CA ASN A 504 -37.26 -8.65 10.44
C ASN A 504 -36.09 -8.23 9.53
N HIS A 505 -35.36 -7.21 9.97
CA HIS A 505 -34.15 -6.77 9.30
C HIS A 505 -33.11 -6.32 10.35
N LEU A 506 -31.86 -6.39 9.97
CA LEU A 506 -30.74 -5.92 10.78
C LEU A 506 -30.07 -4.76 10.06
N ASP A 507 -30.04 -3.61 10.71
CA ASP A 507 -29.36 -2.40 10.25
C ASP A 507 -27.97 -2.34 10.91
N ILE A 508 -26.92 -2.27 10.12
CA ILE A 508 -25.53 -2.37 10.57
C ILE A 508 -24.74 -1.15 10.11
N THR A 509 -23.94 -0.62 11.01
CA THR A 509 -22.83 0.27 10.65
C THR A 509 -21.54 -0.54 10.64
N LEU A 510 -20.89 -0.64 9.46
CA LEU A 510 -19.58 -1.25 9.33
C LEU A 510 -18.50 -0.35 9.93
N ALA A 511 -17.47 -0.97 10.48
CA ALA A 511 -16.40 -0.30 11.21
C ALA A 511 -15.46 0.52 10.30
N GLY A 512 -15.49 0.32 8.99
CA GLY A 512 -14.64 1.04 8.04
C GLY A 512 -15.22 1.14 6.64
N GLU A 513 -14.69 2.09 5.88
CA GLU A 513 -15.04 2.24 4.47
C GLU A 513 -14.38 1.16 3.60
N GLY A 514 -15.03 0.84 2.47
CA GLY A 514 -14.52 -0.13 1.51
C GLY A 514 -14.59 -1.58 1.98
N LEU A 515 -15.30 -1.88 3.08
CA LEU A 515 -15.71 -3.24 3.43
C LEU A 515 -16.92 -3.61 2.56
N ASN A 516 -16.93 -4.83 2.01
CA ASN A 516 -17.97 -5.27 1.10
C ASN A 516 -18.76 -6.43 1.68
N ILE A 517 -20.09 -6.40 1.49
CA ILE A 517 -21.02 -7.47 1.81
C ILE A 517 -21.82 -7.73 0.54
N GLU A 518 -22.02 -8.98 0.19
CA GLU A 518 -22.77 -9.40 -1.00
C GLU A 518 -24.06 -10.11 -0.63
N ALA A 519 -25.09 -9.97 -1.48
CA ALA A 519 -26.32 -10.72 -1.37
C ALA A 519 -26.09 -12.18 -1.78
N ALA A 520 -26.92 -13.10 -1.25
CA ALA A 520 -26.89 -14.49 -1.62
C ALA A 520 -28.32 -15.01 -1.87
N ASP A 521 -28.51 -15.83 -2.91
CA ASP A 521 -29.75 -16.53 -3.14
C ASP A 521 -29.95 -17.67 -2.13
N PHE A 522 -31.14 -18.23 -2.11
CA PHE A 522 -31.51 -19.30 -1.15
C PHE A 522 -30.63 -20.55 -1.31
N TYR A 523 -30.19 -20.86 -2.55
CA TYR A 523 -29.32 -22.00 -2.80
C TYR A 523 -27.94 -21.80 -2.18
N ARG A 524 -27.34 -20.63 -2.34
CA ARG A 524 -26.07 -20.27 -1.72
C ARG A 524 -26.15 -20.19 -0.20
N LEU A 525 -27.28 -19.72 0.36
CA LEU A 525 -27.50 -19.76 1.80
C LEU A 525 -27.51 -21.23 2.31
N GLY A 526 -28.11 -22.16 1.55
CA GLY A 526 -28.05 -23.59 1.86
C GLY A 526 -26.64 -24.19 1.85
N GLN A 527 -25.70 -23.56 1.12
CA GLN A 527 -24.29 -23.92 1.10
C GLN A 527 -23.48 -23.26 2.25
N GLY A 528 -24.11 -22.47 3.12
CA GLY A 528 -23.48 -21.90 4.30
C GLY A 528 -22.78 -20.56 4.07
N VAL A 529 -23.04 -19.84 2.95
CA VAL A 529 -22.50 -18.49 2.74
C VAL A 529 -23.25 -17.44 3.57
N ASN A 530 -22.70 -16.26 3.68
CA ASN A 530 -23.26 -15.10 4.40
C ASN A 530 -23.61 -15.39 5.86
N ARG A 531 -22.78 -16.19 6.53
CA ARG A 531 -22.86 -16.36 7.98
C ARG A 531 -22.29 -15.13 8.67
N ALA A 532 -22.98 -14.66 9.70
CA ALA A 532 -22.50 -13.58 10.54
C ALA A 532 -22.85 -13.85 12.00
N LEU A 533 -21.93 -13.55 12.90
CA LEU A 533 -22.22 -13.51 14.33
C LEU A 533 -22.72 -12.11 14.69
N VAL A 534 -23.90 -12.04 15.33
CA VAL A 534 -24.52 -10.81 15.85
C VAL A 534 -24.73 -11.02 17.34
N GLY A 535 -23.99 -10.30 18.16
CA GLY A 535 -23.94 -10.60 19.57
C GLY A 535 -23.50 -12.05 19.83
N GLN A 536 -24.44 -12.95 20.12
CA GLN A 536 -24.20 -14.37 20.32
C GLN A 536 -25.01 -15.26 19.35
N GLU A 537 -25.84 -14.68 18.48
CA GLU A 537 -26.57 -15.43 17.47
C GLU A 537 -25.78 -15.53 16.17
N LEU A 538 -25.63 -16.72 15.64
CA LEU A 538 -25.15 -16.94 14.28
C LEU A 538 -26.35 -16.89 13.31
N ILE A 539 -26.35 -15.88 12.42
CA ILE A 539 -27.37 -15.70 11.39
C ILE A 539 -26.80 -15.96 10.00
N GLN A 540 -27.69 -16.09 9.00
CA GLN A 540 -27.35 -15.91 7.59
C GLN A 540 -28.33 -14.89 6.98
N PHE A 541 -27.91 -14.20 5.94
CA PHE A 541 -28.72 -13.18 5.26
C PHE A 541 -28.68 -13.35 3.74
N GLY A 542 -29.83 -13.13 3.08
CA GLY A 542 -29.96 -13.27 1.62
C GLY A 542 -29.87 -11.93 0.90
N SER A 543 -30.61 -10.93 1.36
CA SER A 543 -30.71 -9.63 0.70
C SER A 543 -30.03 -8.54 1.49
N ILE A 544 -29.47 -7.57 0.78
CA ILE A 544 -28.80 -6.39 1.36
C ILE A 544 -29.32 -5.10 0.72
N ALA A 545 -29.31 -4.01 1.49
CA ALA A 545 -29.59 -2.68 0.99
C ALA A 545 -28.60 -1.68 1.59
N TRP A 546 -27.72 -1.12 0.78
CA TRP A 546 -26.79 -0.08 1.20
C TRP A 546 -27.53 1.25 1.40
N ILE A 547 -27.35 1.86 2.58
CA ILE A 547 -27.91 3.17 2.94
C ILE A 547 -26.85 4.25 2.84
N ALA A 548 -25.59 3.92 3.16
CA ALA A 548 -24.42 4.77 3.03
C ALA A 548 -23.19 3.91 2.72
N SER A 549 -22.01 4.50 2.52
CA SER A 549 -20.75 3.80 2.22
C SER A 549 -20.36 2.76 3.28
N ASN A 550 -20.79 2.94 4.52
CA ASN A 550 -20.50 2.04 5.65
C ASN A 550 -21.76 1.58 6.39
N ARG A 551 -22.97 1.79 5.82
CA ARG A 551 -24.23 1.39 6.45
C ARG A 551 -25.08 0.53 5.53
N VAL A 552 -25.47 -0.65 6.01
CA VAL A 552 -26.17 -1.67 5.24
C VAL A 552 -27.30 -2.28 6.05
N ILE A 553 -28.43 -2.55 5.41
CA ILE A 553 -29.54 -3.31 5.97
C ILE A 553 -29.50 -4.72 5.41
N LEU A 554 -29.53 -5.71 6.31
CA LEU A 554 -29.60 -7.13 6.00
C LEU A 554 -31.05 -7.62 6.13
N LYS A 555 -31.51 -8.41 5.17
CA LYS A 555 -32.87 -8.99 5.10
C LYS A 555 -32.81 -10.46 4.68
N ASP A 556 -33.98 -11.11 4.68
CA ASP A 556 -34.14 -12.52 4.36
C ASP A 556 -33.20 -13.37 5.23
N LEU A 557 -33.49 -13.37 6.54
CA LEU A 557 -32.59 -13.90 7.54
C LEU A 557 -32.90 -15.38 7.84
N LEU A 558 -31.86 -16.20 7.97
CA LEU A 558 -31.93 -17.51 8.63
C LEU A 558 -31.37 -17.34 10.04
N ARG A 559 -32.21 -17.59 11.03
CA ARG A 559 -31.96 -17.31 12.46
C ARG A 559 -31.42 -18.55 13.19
N GLY A 560 -30.71 -18.32 14.29
CA GLY A 560 -30.29 -19.38 15.21
C GLY A 560 -29.39 -20.45 14.57
N ARG A 561 -28.53 -20.10 13.63
CA ARG A 561 -27.68 -21.08 12.95
C ARG A 561 -26.65 -21.68 13.91
N GLY A 562 -26.21 -22.92 13.62
CA GLY A 562 -25.17 -23.59 14.40
C GLY A 562 -25.53 -23.83 15.89
N GLY A 563 -26.83 -23.89 16.24
CA GLY A 563 -27.27 -24.14 17.61
C GLY A 563 -27.40 -22.89 18.47
N SER A 564 -27.39 -21.69 17.85
CA SER A 564 -27.50 -20.39 18.57
C SER A 564 -28.97 -19.93 18.73
N GLU A 565 -29.96 -20.80 18.59
CA GLU A 565 -31.40 -20.46 18.70
C GLU A 565 -31.77 -19.81 20.03
N TRP A 566 -31.02 -20.08 21.08
CA TRP A 566 -31.24 -19.52 22.40
C TRP A 566 -30.99 -18.00 22.47
N ALA A 567 -30.14 -17.49 21.59
CA ALA A 567 -29.79 -16.08 21.55
C ALA A 567 -30.77 -15.21 20.74
N ILE A 568 -31.74 -15.84 20.00
CA ILE A 568 -32.67 -15.12 19.11
C ILE A 568 -33.47 -14.02 19.81
N ALA A 569 -33.78 -14.17 21.10
CA ALA A 569 -34.60 -13.23 21.85
C ALA A 569 -33.78 -12.20 22.65
N GLU A 570 -32.47 -12.24 22.58
CA GLU A 570 -31.58 -11.49 23.50
C GLU A 570 -30.89 -10.28 22.83
N HIS A 571 -31.28 -9.91 21.60
CA HIS A 571 -30.62 -8.83 20.86
C HIS A 571 -30.89 -7.43 21.41
N ALA A 572 -29.85 -6.62 21.41
CA ALA A 572 -29.88 -5.19 21.76
C ALA A 572 -29.16 -4.34 20.69
N PRO A 573 -29.50 -3.05 20.58
CA PRO A 573 -28.71 -2.13 19.76
C PRO A 573 -27.28 -2.03 20.29
N GLY A 574 -26.30 -1.89 19.39
CA GLY A 574 -24.87 -1.79 19.74
C GLY A 574 -24.14 -3.12 19.84
N GLU A 575 -24.80 -4.25 19.53
CA GLU A 575 -24.12 -5.54 19.47
C GLU A 575 -23.11 -5.60 18.31
N ALA A 576 -22.01 -6.33 18.55
CA ALA A 576 -21.01 -6.58 17.51
C ALA A 576 -21.58 -7.41 16.37
N PHE A 577 -21.25 -7.04 15.17
CA PHE A 577 -21.49 -7.78 13.93
C PHE A 577 -20.16 -8.23 13.34
N VAL A 578 -19.99 -9.52 13.10
CA VAL A 578 -18.81 -10.11 12.47
C VAL A 578 -19.22 -11.03 11.34
N LEU A 579 -18.84 -10.71 10.11
CA LEU A 579 -19.05 -11.62 8.97
C LEU A 579 -18.07 -12.79 9.09
N VAL A 580 -18.59 -14.01 8.95
CA VAL A 580 -17.80 -15.25 9.02
C VAL A 580 -17.35 -15.63 7.60
N ASP A 581 -16.17 -15.18 7.24
CA ASP A 581 -15.53 -15.43 5.96
C ASP A 581 -14.03 -15.79 6.12
N ASP A 582 -13.31 -15.88 5.02
CA ASP A 582 -11.89 -16.23 4.96
C ASP A 582 -10.95 -15.09 5.39
N ALA A 583 -11.46 -13.93 5.82
CA ALA A 583 -10.66 -12.86 6.45
C ALA A 583 -10.48 -13.11 7.96
N LEU A 584 -11.23 -14.03 8.56
CA LEU A 584 -11.04 -14.41 9.95
C LEU A 584 -9.74 -15.21 10.14
N VAL A 585 -9.02 -14.92 11.21
CA VAL A 585 -7.78 -15.62 11.56
C VAL A 585 -8.05 -16.64 12.65
N GLN A 586 -7.89 -17.92 12.34
CA GLN A 586 -8.04 -18.99 13.32
C GLN A 586 -6.87 -18.93 14.34
N LEU A 587 -7.22 -18.89 15.61
CA LEU A 587 -6.27 -18.87 16.71
C LEU A 587 -6.00 -20.30 17.21
N ASP A 588 -4.78 -20.52 17.75
CA ASP A 588 -4.42 -21.79 18.38
C ASP A 588 -5.14 -21.92 19.74
N PRO A 589 -6.17 -22.75 19.86
CA PRO A 589 -6.93 -22.87 21.10
C PRO A 589 -6.11 -23.45 22.24
N THR A 590 -4.99 -24.15 21.96
CA THR A 590 -4.14 -24.74 23.00
C THR A 590 -3.28 -23.69 23.71
N ALA A 591 -3.10 -22.53 23.09
CA ALA A 591 -2.40 -21.39 23.67
C ALA A 591 -3.35 -20.49 24.50
N ILE A 592 -4.66 -20.68 24.35
CA ILE A 592 -5.69 -19.87 25.01
C ILE A 592 -6.20 -20.65 26.21
N ASP A 593 -6.02 -20.10 27.42
CA ASP A 593 -6.53 -20.70 28.66
C ASP A 593 -8.07 -20.76 28.62
N ASP A 594 -8.63 -21.85 29.17
CA ASP A 594 -10.09 -22.01 29.34
C ASP A 594 -10.69 -21.01 30.36
N ALA A 595 -9.85 -20.19 31.02
CA ALA A 595 -10.32 -19.19 31.98
C ALA A 595 -11.26 -18.16 31.30
N PRO A 596 -12.42 -17.84 31.89
CA PRO A 596 -13.37 -16.88 31.34
C PRO A 596 -12.78 -15.48 31.12
N SER A 597 -11.70 -15.17 31.80
CA SER A 597 -10.99 -13.87 31.73
C SER A 597 -9.91 -13.76 30.68
N ALA A 598 -9.71 -14.80 29.84
CA ALA A 598 -8.72 -14.74 28.77
C ALA A 598 -9.13 -13.67 27.74
N LEU A 599 -8.26 -12.68 27.54
CA LEU A 599 -8.43 -11.61 26.55
C LEU A 599 -7.45 -11.82 25.41
N ILE A 600 -7.91 -11.57 24.20
CA ILE A 600 -7.05 -11.50 23.03
C ILE A 600 -6.65 -10.04 22.84
N VAL A 601 -5.37 -9.84 22.59
CA VAL A 601 -4.74 -8.51 22.45
C VAL A 601 -4.22 -8.39 21.02
N ALA A 602 -4.52 -7.28 20.37
CA ALA A 602 -3.96 -6.93 19.06
C ALA A 602 -3.13 -5.65 19.15
N THR A 603 -2.03 -5.60 18.42
CA THR A 603 -1.21 -4.39 18.27
C THR A 603 -0.84 -4.23 16.80
N GLY A 604 -1.38 -3.22 16.15
CA GLY A 604 -1.07 -2.80 14.78
C GLY A 604 -0.17 -1.57 14.76
N MET A 605 0.33 -1.23 13.58
CA MET A 605 1.22 -0.06 13.41
C MET A 605 0.51 1.29 13.65
N GLY A 606 -0.82 1.33 13.52
CA GLY A 606 -1.61 2.53 13.78
C GLY A 606 -2.17 2.62 15.20
N ASP A 607 -1.74 1.74 16.12
CA ASP A 607 -2.28 1.67 17.48
C ASP A 607 -1.36 2.37 18.47
N ASP A 608 -1.85 3.42 19.11
CA ASP A 608 -1.16 4.05 20.24
C ASP A 608 -1.20 3.18 21.51
N ILE A 609 -2.27 2.38 21.63
CA ILE A 609 -2.51 1.46 22.76
C ILE A 609 -3.00 0.13 22.17
N ALA A 610 -2.52 -0.98 22.72
CA ALA A 610 -2.98 -2.32 22.34
C ALA A 610 -4.50 -2.48 22.53
N VAL A 611 -5.16 -3.05 21.51
CA VAL A 611 -6.61 -3.30 21.52
C VAL A 611 -6.90 -4.67 22.11
N THR A 612 -7.91 -4.77 22.96
CA THR A 612 -8.27 -6.03 23.63
C THR A 612 -9.70 -6.45 23.32
N ALA A 613 -9.93 -7.74 23.16
CA ALA A 613 -11.26 -8.30 22.96
C ALA A 613 -11.47 -9.59 23.76
N ALA A 614 -12.66 -9.74 24.32
CA ALA A 614 -13.12 -11.00 24.92
C ALA A 614 -13.65 -11.93 23.81
N ILE A 615 -13.64 -13.26 24.08
CA ILE A 615 -14.14 -14.26 23.13
C ILE A 615 -15.68 -14.33 23.22
N ALA A 616 -16.35 -13.87 22.15
CA ALA A 616 -17.80 -13.98 22.01
C ALA A 616 -18.22 -15.43 21.75
N ALA A 617 -19.44 -15.80 22.13
CA ALA A 617 -20.05 -17.12 21.95
C ALA A 617 -19.19 -18.30 22.50
N ARG A 618 -18.46 -18.08 23.58
CA ARG A 618 -17.53 -19.04 24.17
C ARG A 618 -18.21 -20.34 24.53
N GLY A 619 -17.57 -21.47 24.22
CA GLY A 619 -18.07 -22.83 24.42
C GLY A 619 -18.97 -23.34 23.31
N SER A 620 -19.24 -22.55 22.26
CA SER A 620 -20.14 -22.94 21.15
C SER A 620 -19.61 -24.13 20.34
N THR A 621 -18.31 -24.28 20.21
CA THR A 621 -17.70 -25.41 19.47
C THR A 621 -18.00 -26.75 20.12
N ARG A 622 -17.89 -26.82 21.45
CA ARG A 622 -17.95 -28.07 22.22
C ARG A 622 -19.34 -28.38 22.81
N ARG A 623 -20.26 -27.43 22.70
CA ARG A 623 -21.63 -27.57 23.23
C ARG A 623 -22.51 -28.38 22.27
N PRO A 624 -23.20 -29.46 22.71
CA PRO A 624 -24.21 -30.14 21.93
C PRO A 624 -25.36 -29.20 21.57
N PHE A 625 -26.02 -29.48 20.43
CA PHE A 625 -27.19 -28.70 20.05
C PHE A 625 -28.40 -29.05 20.93
N THR A 626 -29.22 -28.05 21.20
CA THR A 626 -30.51 -28.26 21.92
C THR A 626 -31.35 -29.30 21.21
N PRO A 627 -31.88 -30.32 21.88
CA PRO A 627 -32.85 -31.24 21.31
C PRO A 627 -34.07 -30.47 20.77
N VAL A 628 -34.78 -31.04 19.79
CA VAL A 628 -35.94 -30.42 19.12
C VAL A 628 -37.15 -31.32 19.12
N HIS A 629 -38.28 -30.79 18.67
CA HIS A 629 -39.55 -31.54 18.54
C HIS A 629 -40.00 -32.24 19.82
N GLY A 630 -39.82 -31.53 20.96
CA GLY A 630 -40.28 -32.03 22.26
C GLY A 630 -41.78 -32.26 22.28
N LYS A 631 -42.18 -33.44 22.70
CA LYS A 631 -43.61 -33.86 22.86
C LYS A 631 -43.82 -34.46 24.24
N ALA A 632 -44.98 -34.22 24.78
CA ALA A 632 -45.44 -34.90 25.98
C ALA A 632 -46.83 -35.50 25.69
N ALA A 633 -47.01 -36.76 26.04
CA ALA A 633 -48.26 -37.46 25.87
C ALA A 633 -48.63 -38.17 27.17
N ARG A 634 -49.91 -38.03 27.61
CA ARG A 634 -50.44 -38.77 28.74
C ARG A 634 -51.00 -40.09 28.25
N LEU A 635 -50.64 -41.19 28.89
CA LEU A 635 -51.15 -42.54 28.60
C LEU A 635 -52.40 -42.84 29.41
N ALA A 636 -53.10 -43.89 29.04
CA ALA A 636 -54.37 -44.33 29.67
C ALA A 636 -54.21 -44.74 31.14
N ASP A 637 -53.01 -45.16 31.54
CA ASP A 637 -52.65 -45.49 32.92
C ASP A 637 -52.31 -44.29 33.80
N GLY A 638 -52.30 -43.06 33.22
CA GLY A 638 -51.97 -41.82 33.88
C GLY A 638 -50.47 -41.44 33.83
N SER A 639 -49.62 -42.30 33.26
CA SER A 639 -48.21 -41.96 33.04
C SER A 639 -48.04 -40.88 31.96
N VAL A 640 -46.91 -40.16 31.97
CA VAL A 640 -46.59 -39.16 30.96
C VAL A 640 -45.30 -39.56 30.24
N VAL A 641 -45.37 -39.68 28.92
CA VAL A 641 -44.22 -39.96 28.08
C VAL A 641 -43.75 -38.66 27.46
N LEU A 642 -42.53 -38.30 27.76
CA LEU A 642 -41.79 -37.24 27.10
C LEU A 642 -40.96 -37.83 25.96
N SER A 643 -40.91 -37.17 24.84
CA SER A 643 -40.03 -37.55 23.72
C SER A 643 -39.48 -36.32 23.02
N TRP A 644 -38.29 -36.45 22.43
CA TRP A 644 -37.62 -35.40 21.71
C TRP A 644 -36.78 -35.99 20.58
N VAL A 645 -36.27 -35.14 19.72
CA VAL A 645 -35.40 -35.55 18.61
C VAL A 645 -33.98 -34.99 18.90
N ARG A 646 -33.01 -35.88 18.78
CA ARG A 646 -31.58 -35.57 18.89
C ARG A 646 -31.09 -34.71 17.73
N ARG A 647 -30.18 -33.83 18.00
CA ARG A 647 -29.38 -33.12 17.00
C ARG A 647 -27.90 -33.40 17.25
N ALA A 648 -27.07 -33.32 16.18
CA ALA A 648 -25.64 -33.53 16.30
C ALA A 648 -24.89 -32.28 15.86
N ARG A 649 -23.93 -31.87 16.65
CA ARG A 649 -22.98 -30.82 16.26
C ARG A 649 -22.11 -31.32 15.12
N GLY A 650 -21.66 -30.44 14.21
CA GLY A 650 -20.79 -30.75 13.07
C GLY A 650 -21.42 -31.58 11.96
N ALA A 651 -22.73 -31.97 12.06
CA ALA A 651 -23.41 -32.75 11.04
C ALA A 651 -24.40 -31.88 10.26
N TYR A 652 -23.89 -31.09 9.34
CA TYR A 652 -24.70 -30.14 8.57
C TYR A 652 -25.18 -30.66 7.23
N ALA A 653 -24.64 -31.78 6.75
CA ALA A 653 -25.05 -32.36 5.47
C ALA A 653 -26.37 -33.12 5.60
N TRP A 654 -27.30 -32.81 4.71
CA TRP A 654 -28.54 -33.63 4.58
C TRP A 654 -28.19 -35.01 4.04
N ARG A 655 -28.65 -36.06 4.74
CA ARG A 655 -28.46 -37.46 4.34
C ARG A 655 -29.79 -38.20 4.47
N ASP A 656 -30.27 -38.78 3.37
CA ASP A 656 -31.47 -39.60 3.39
C ASP A 656 -31.22 -40.95 4.05
N SER A 657 -32.17 -41.40 4.90
CA SER A 657 -32.18 -42.72 5.51
C SER A 657 -30.93 -43.09 6.31
N VAL A 658 -30.15 -42.09 6.75
CA VAL A 658 -28.97 -42.29 7.60
C VAL A 658 -29.19 -41.58 8.92
N GLU A 659 -28.97 -42.30 10.01
CA GLU A 659 -29.01 -41.70 11.34
C GLU A 659 -27.90 -40.67 11.51
N THR A 660 -28.22 -39.54 12.13
CA THR A 660 -27.26 -38.50 12.43
C THR A 660 -26.22 -39.02 13.41
N PRO A 661 -24.90 -38.84 13.15
CA PRO A 661 -23.86 -39.31 14.04
C PRO A 661 -24.00 -38.66 15.42
N LEU A 662 -23.64 -39.37 16.48
CA LEU A 662 -23.78 -38.86 17.84
C LEU A 662 -22.80 -37.68 18.09
N ASN A 663 -21.57 -37.86 17.65
CA ASN A 663 -20.45 -36.91 17.84
C ASN A 663 -20.16 -36.55 19.33
N GLU A 664 -20.65 -37.40 20.25
CA GLU A 664 -20.38 -37.41 21.70
C GLU A 664 -20.00 -38.84 22.10
N GLN A 665 -19.33 -38.98 23.28
CA GLN A 665 -18.93 -40.32 23.75
C GLN A 665 -20.09 -41.22 24.08
N SER A 666 -21.18 -40.65 24.59
CA SER A 666 -22.41 -41.39 24.93
C SER A 666 -23.62 -40.52 24.69
N GLU A 667 -24.73 -41.18 24.34
CA GLU A 667 -26.04 -40.54 24.27
C GLU A 667 -26.60 -40.41 25.70
N SER A 668 -26.77 -39.16 26.17
CA SER A 668 -27.27 -38.91 27.53
C SER A 668 -28.00 -37.57 27.58
N TYR A 669 -29.11 -37.56 28.32
CA TYR A 669 -29.97 -36.37 28.48
C TYR A 669 -30.29 -36.17 29.96
N GLU A 670 -30.23 -34.91 30.37
CA GLU A 670 -30.72 -34.46 31.67
C GLU A 670 -32.15 -33.90 31.47
N VAL A 671 -33.09 -34.39 32.22
CA VAL A 671 -34.47 -33.89 32.28
C VAL A 671 -34.72 -33.30 33.67
N VAL A 672 -35.09 -32.03 33.72
CA VAL A 672 -35.33 -31.30 34.98
C VAL A 672 -36.72 -30.67 34.95
N VAL A 673 -37.44 -30.79 36.03
CA VAL A 673 -38.72 -30.09 36.26
C VAL A 673 -38.80 -29.58 37.69
N ALA A 674 -39.44 -28.45 37.90
CA ALA A 674 -39.81 -27.99 39.22
C ALA A 674 -41.26 -28.45 39.52
N ASP A 675 -41.48 -29.02 40.69
CA ASP A 675 -42.82 -29.37 41.17
C ASP A 675 -43.57 -28.11 41.65
N SER A 676 -44.83 -28.26 42.04
CA SER A 676 -45.69 -27.21 42.58
C SER A 676 -45.18 -26.55 43.84
N ALA A 677 -44.27 -27.23 44.60
CA ALA A 677 -43.61 -26.72 45.79
C ALA A 677 -42.21 -26.17 45.48
N SER A 678 -41.87 -25.92 44.23
CA SER A 678 -40.55 -25.44 43.75
C SER A 678 -39.39 -26.40 44.02
N ARG A 679 -39.67 -27.69 44.28
CA ARG A 679 -38.64 -28.72 44.45
C ARG A 679 -38.21 -29.22 43.04
N THR A 680 -36.94 -29.32 42.79
CA THR A 680 -36.41 -29.77 41.53
C THR A 680 -36.31 -31.30 41.49
N MET A 681 -36.95 -31.88 40.48
CA MET A 681 -36.80 -33.30 40.12
C MET A 681 -35.90 -33.42 38.92
N ARG A 682 -34.98 -34.41 38.93
CA ARG A 682 -33.97 -34.60 37.89
C ARG A 682 -33.86 -36.07 37.50
N TRP A 683 -33.80 -36.32 36.22
CA TRP A 683 -33.50 -37.64 35.62
C TRP A 683 -32.34 -37.51 34.67
N VAL A 684 -31.55 -38.57 34.53
CA VAL A 684 -30.57 -38.74 33.49
C VAL A 684 -30.89 -39.99 32.71
N VAL A 685 -31.13 -39.88 31.40
CA VAL A 685 -31.54 -40.96 30.55
C VAL A 685 -30.66 -41.09 29.32
N GLY A 686 -30.44 -42.34 28.85
CA GLY A 686 -29.63 -42.63 27.65
C GLY A 686 -30.45 -42.78 26.37
N ALA A 687 -31.70 -42.30 26.36
CA ALA A 687 -32.59 -42.38 25.20
C ALA A 687 -33.34 -41.06 25.00
N THR A 688 -33.88 -40.86 23.82
CA THR A 688 -34.65 -39.66 23.42
C THR A 688 -36.09 -39.65 23.97
N SER A 689 -36.35 -40.40 25.05
CA SER A 689 -37.63 -40.42 25.73
C SER A 689 -37.50 -40.71 27.22
N LEU A 690 -38.47 -40.25 27.99
CA LEU A 690 -38.61 -40.52 29.43
C LEU A 690 -40.06 -40.77 29.74
N THR A 691 -40.34 -41.87 30.41
CA THR A 691 -41.68 -42.15 30.98
C THR A 691 -41.72 -41.78 32.44
N ILE A 692 -42.64 -40.93 32.79
CA ILE A 692 -42.90 -40.46 34.15
C ILE A 692 -44.07 -41.27 34.69
N ASP A 693 -43.88 -41.91 35.85
CA ASP A 693 -44.93 -42.73 36.48
C ASP A 693 -46.16 -41.91 36.86
N PRO A 694 -47.35 -42.54 37.03
CA PRO A 694 -48.59 -41.82 37.28
C PRO A 694 -48.58 -41.04 38.59
N ALA A 695 -47.88 -41.53 39.63
CA ALA A 695 -47.84 -40.86 40.96
C ALA A 695 -47.01 -39.60 40.87
N THR A 696 -45.86 -39.67 40.23
CA THR A 696 -45.00 -38.50 39.97
C THR A 696 -45.72 -37.50 39.04
N ALA A 697 -46.38 -37.96 37.97
CA ALA A 697 -47.14 -37.11 37.08
C ALA A 697 -48.28 -36.36 37.78
N ALA A 698 -48.99 -37.03 38.69
CA ALA A 698 -50.03 -36.40 39.54
C ALA A 698 -49.47 -35.30 40.46
N ASN A 699 -48.28 -35.53 41.05
CA ASN A 699 -47.64 -34.56 41.93
C ASN A 699 -47.13 -33.29 41.15
N LEU A 700 -46.83 -33.45 39.86
CA LEU A 700 -46.45 -32.33 38.98
C LEU A 700 -47.66 -31.54 38.49
N HIS A 701 -48.88 -32.08 38.62
CA HIS A 701 -50.14 -31.50 38.16
C HIS A 701 -50.84 -30.62 39.18
N GLY A 702 -50.14 -30.14 40.22
CA GLY A 702 -50.69 -29.33 41.32
C GLY A 702 -50.76 -27.86 41.00
N GLY A 703 -51.98 -27.31 40.76
CA GLY A 703 -52.22 -25.89 40.60
C GLY A 703 -52.55 -25.43 39.15
N ASN A 704 -52.75 -24.14 38.97
CA ASN A 704 -53.14 -23.51 37.71
C ASN A 704 -52.00 -23.42 36.65
N THR A 705 -50.77 -23.86 36.99
CA THR A 705 -49.60 -23.79 36.10
C THR A 705 -49.16 -25.19 35.67
N ARG A 706 -49.06 -25.40 34.37
CA ARG A 706 -48.56 -26.67 33.80
C ARG A 706 -47.07 -26.82 34.06
N ALA A 707 -46.63 -27.99 34.49
CA ALA A 707 -45.21 -28.27 34.66
C ALA A 707 -44.45 -28.18 33.31
N VAL A 708 -43.29 -27.55 33.33
CA VAL A 708 -42.42 -27.43 32.16
C VAL A 708 -41.13 -28.21 32.40
N PHE A 709 -40.91 -29.24 31.62
CA PHE A 709 -39.70 -30.04 31.64
C PHE A 709 -38.63 -29.36 30.80
N LYS A 710 -37.43 -29.28 31.36
CA LYS A 710 -36.23 -28.80 30.67
C LYS A 710 -35.35 -29.99 30.33
N VAL A 711 -35.17 -30.24 29.03
CA VAL A 711 -34.41 -31.37 28.50
C VAL A 711 -33.10 -30.84 27.87
N ALA A 712 -31.95 -31.24 28.40
CA ALA A 712 -30.65 -30.90 27.85
C ALA A 712 -29.86 -32.16 27.49
N GLN A 713 -29.20 -32.16 26.34
CA GLN A 713 -28.23 -33.20 25.98
C GLN A 713 -26.93 -32.98 26.75
N LEU A 714 -26.43 -34.04 27.37
CA LEU A 714 -25.14 -34.03 28.04
C LEU A 714 -24.06 -34.44 27.03
N GLY A 715 -23.14 -33.52 26.74
CA GLY A 715 -22.00 -33.78 25.88
C GLY A 715 -20.70 -34.01 26.64
N ASN A 716 -19.61 -34.28 25.94
CA ASN A 716 -18.31 -34.60 26.51
C ASN A 716 -17.76 -33.47 27.37
N SER A 717 -18.01 -32.21 26.98
CA SER A 717 -17.41 -31.02 27.61
C SER A 717 -18.44 -30.07 28.22
N ALA A 718 -19.69 -30.10 27.78
CA ALA A 718 -20.75 -29.20 28.22
C ALA A 718 -22.13 -29.81 27.98
N ALA A 719 -23.14 -29.34 28.71
CA ALA A 719 -24.53 -29.61 28.39
C ALA A 719 -25.08 -28.64 27.33
N SER A 720 -26.03 -29.11 26.49
CA SER A 720 -26.77 -28.22 25.60
C SER A 720 -27.61 -27.21 26.38
N PHE A 721 -28.09 -26.17 25.71
CA PHE A 721 -29.23 -25.41 26.23
C PHE A 721 -30.47 -26.33 26.29
N ALA A 722 -31.41 -26.01 27.18
CA ALA A 722 -32.53 -26.90 27.44
C ALA A 722 -33.70 -26.65 26.52
N LEU A 723 -34.23 -27.72 25.95
CA LEU A 723 -35.55 -27.76 25.31
C LEU A 723 -36.64 -27.71 26.40
N SER A 724 -37.63 -26.85 26.22
CA SER A 724 -38.80 -26.80 27.10
C SER A 724 -39.94 -27.67 26.56
N ILE A 725 -40.47 -28.60 27.37
CA ILE A 725 -41.62 -29.46 27.05
C ILE A 725 -42.68 -29.20 28.09
N THR A 726 -43.83 -28.70 27.68
CA THR A 726 -44.96 -28.47 28.59
C THR A 726 -45.78 -29.76 28.80
N MET A 727 -46.08 -30.06 30.03
CA MET A 727 -46.89 -31.20 30.39
C MET A 727 -48.30 -31.09 29.75
N PRO A 728 -48.88 -32.16 29.14
CA PRO A 728 -50.24 -32.16 28.64
C PRO A 728 -51.26 -32.10 29.76
N ASP A 729 -52.48 -31.68 29.46
CA ASP A 729 -53.62 -31.64 30.35
C ASP A 729 -53.99 -33.00 30.89
#